data_da64a3c568a69c4f6bfdc4652bd4e624
#
_entry.id   da64a3c568a69c4f6bfdc4652bd4e624
#
_cell.length_a   1.000
_cell.length_b   1.000
_cell.length_c   1.000
_cell.angle_alpha   90.00
_cell.angle_beta   90.00
_cell.angle_gamma   90.00
#
_symmetry.space_group_name_H-M   'P 1'
#
loop_
_entity.id
_entity.type
_entity.pdbx_description
1 polymer ?
#
loop_
_entity_poly.entity_id
_entity_poly.type
_entity_poly.pdbx_seq_one_letter_code
_entity_poly.pdbx_strand_id
1 'polypeptide(L)'
;MLAGAAASLGISMSGSLVEADTAEAATTTETKKVRTSCHGCIQMCPAIAYIENGVVVRLEGDPEAPVSRGSLCIKGLNQLHTMYSPRRVLHPLKRAGERGENKWEVISWDEAIELAATKIKEAIDEYGNYSFFSSVGGGGSYSFMEAMTLPMAMGSPTVFEPGCAQCYLPRWSMSKLFYGGDDQSIADNAVQEIFRPEEDNKAEVVVIWAAQPSVSETAESGRGMAEIRSMGVKTIVVDPNFSPDAAKADVWLPVRPATDTGVILSWFRYIFENKLYNEQFTKYWTNMPFLIDPDTKLPVIASELFPDYVSPTPDNTPAYVCYDLKTNSVQPFAYSKPEDSTVDPEIFWTGTYNGKTYKTAGQIYKEEAEPWTLEHCEEVCWVPADKNEQAIRLYTHADDGNRAPCKGGDGVAGICNGVAADMTESASQVPIGLMGLDSIMGYINKPGVAMTQKGGGYFTATPTGEKVIERPVTYNNGFGGMFSDMYGVGAVIGMSEAENKERIEKLGAAMPDSQRILNKLLQDRLGMKDHKGLYAWCHSHIPTVRQAIATGEPYKPRVWFDMSGNKLAMLGNAKSWYEVFPEVDFIIGQYPMLTSFHVEAADLVFPLREWLEEPMVNMTQLNTQWLQNECTHIGETVSHSIPAGQVVNRVREMYGGHIPNGLELGGGMVTAYLGSATEQEVKESTAETLMAPSWDALQADIDKYVPCVTPKDQYFQYYQHEMTATDGLPAGFGTESRKVETYTQIVLKMARNGYPFCYPNPQEACDDYSPICTYIEPCESPYSDAQQQIGDRDEYPFILTSGRVPYFHHGTMRHAPFSRELYPAPDVRINTRDAEKLGIKHMDWVKVTSRRGEIHGRAYLTEGVAPGVVWMERFWNPECFDDSVPEAKRTAGWRECNVNVLTKNTAPFNEVYGSYTNRGFTVKIEKSTKPDIIWIEPKEFEPFMPTLHNEPRTEDVF
;
A
#
# COMPACT_ATOMS: atom_id res chain seq x y z
N MET A 1 34.62 -5.39 17.37
CA MET A 1 34.48 -4.47 18.51
C MET A 1 33.00 -4.06 18.71
N LEU A 2 32.11 -5.02 18.96
CA LEU A 2 30.69 -4.77 19.26
C LEU A 2 30.17 -5.74 20.36
N ALA A 3 31.05 -6.26 21.17
CA ALA A 3 30.71 -7.11 22.31
C ALA A 3 30.81 -6.37 23.68
N GLY A 4 30.83 -5.05 23.66
CA GLY A 4 31.13 -4.23 24.84
C GLY A 4 30.05 -3.28 25.32
N ALA A 5 28.85 -3.28 24.72
CA ALA A 5 27.82 -2.28 25.05
C ALA A 5 26.60 -2.83 25.85
N ALA A 6 26.65 -4.10 26.25
CA ALA A 6 25.56 -4.72 27.03
C ALA A 6 25.85 -4.85 28.55
N ALA A 7 26.92 -4.24 29.04
CA ALA A 7 27.37 -4.42 30.43
C ALA A 7 27.38 -3.14 31.27
N SER A 8 26.59 -2.11 30.97
CA SER A 8 26.61 -0.86 31.75
C SER A 8 25.23 -0.32 32.20
N LEU A 9 24.26 -1.20 32.39
CA LEU A 9 23.08 -0.87 33.18
C LEU A 9 23.07 -1.74 34.44
N GLY A 10 23.99 -1.48 35.33
CA GLY A 10 24.02 -2.03 36.66
C GLY A 10 22.95 -1.40 37.54
N ILE A 11 21.83 -2.05 37.71
CA ILE A 11 20.90 -1.75 38.82
C ILE A 11 21.35 -2.56 40.02
N SER A 12 21.94 -1.89 40.98
CA SER A 12 22.24 -2.49 42.28
C SER A 12 20.92 -2.64 43.07
N MET A 13 20.39 -3.83 43.19
CA MET A 13 19.39 -4.16 44.19
C MET A 13 20.09 -4.62 45.47
N SER A 14 20.10 -3.78 46.49
CA SER A 14 20.37 -4.20 47.87
C SER A 14 19.08 -4.70 48.50
N GLY A 15 18.85 -5.97 48.48
CA GLY A 15 17.75 -6.64 49.16
C GLY A 15 18.31 -7.80 50.00
N SER A 16 18.01 -7.78 51.26
CA SER A 16 18.43 -8.71 52.33
C SER A 16 18.16 -10.18 51.97
N LEU A 17 19.22 -11.00 52.13
CA LEU A 17 19.14 -12.46 52.11
C LEU A 17 18.22 -12.94 53.26
N VAL A 18 17.13 -13.57 52.83
CA VAL A 18 16.40 -14.50 53.73
C VAL A 18 16.77 -15.89 53.23
N GLU A 19 17.51 -16.61 54.05
CA GLU A 19 17.74 -18.05 53.84
C GLU A 19 16.42 -18.78 53.96
N ALA A 20 16.00 -19.43 52.87
CA ALA A 20 14.97 -20.46 52.90
C ALA A 20 15.59 -21.75 52.35
N ASP A 21 15.91 -22.65 53.29
CA ASP A 21 16.12 -24.06 52.97
C ASP A 21 14.83 -24.64 52.35
N THR A 22 14.90 -25.08 51.11
CA THR A 22 14.35 -26.35 50.61
C THR A 22 14.82 -26.51 49.20
N ALA A 23 15.69 -27.47 48.96
CA ALA A 23 16.04 -27.93 47.64
C ALA A 23 14.86 -28.75 47.07
N GLU A 24 13.95 -28.11 46.40
CA GLU A 24 13.14 -28.75 45.37
C GLU A 24 13.97 -28.81 44.08
N ALA A 25 14.05 -30.02 43.53
CA ALA A 25 14.76 -30.29 42.28
C ALA A 25 14.24 -29.33 41.20
N ALA A 26 15.10 -28.47 40.74
CA ALA A 26 14.81 -27.68 39.53
C ALA A 26 14.56 -28.67 38.39
N THR A 27 13.32 -28.90 38.06
CA THR A 27 12.95 -29.48 36.77
C THR A 27 13.53 -28.56 35.73
N THR A 28 14.54 -29.01 35.00
CA THR A 28 15.08 -28.28 33.84
C THR A 28 13.94 -28.19 32.82
N THR A 29 13.30 -27.04 32.77
CA THR A 29 12.27 -26.73 31.76
C THR A 29 12.97 -26.79 30.40
N GLU A 30 12.59 -27.74 29.58
CA GLU A 30 13.14 -27.86 28.22
C GLU A 30 12.61 -26.69 27.37
N THR A 31 13.51 -25.83 26.95
CA THR A 31 13.17 -24.71 26.06
C THR A 31 13.17 -25.24 24.62
N LYS A 32 12.01 -25.30 23.99
CA LYS A 32 11.85 -25.64 22.58
C LYS A 32 12.09 -24.38 21.72
N LYS A 33 12.93 -24.50 20.68
CA LYS A 33 13.11 -23.46 19.65
C LYS A 33 12.30 -23.83 18.42
N VAL A 34 11.55 -22.85 17.90
CA VAL A 34 10.69 -23.04 16.72
C VAL A 34 10.91 -21.90 15.75
N ARG A 35 11.16 -22.22 14.48
CA ARG A 35 11.19 -21.24 13.41
C ARG A 35 9.79 -20.73 13.15
N THR A 36 9.70 -19.42 12.96
CA THR A 36 8.47 -18.69 12.61
C THR A 36 8.84 -17.41 11.85
N SER A 37 7.89 -16.55 11.59
CA SER A 37 8.13 -15.21 11.08
C SER A 37 7.30 -14.17 11.84
N CYS A 38 7.83 -12.97 11.92
CA CYS A 38 7.19 -11.83 12.54
C CYS A 38 6.05 -11.31 11.65
N HIS A 39 4.99 -10.80 12.23
CA HIS A 39 3.95 -10.05 11.52
C HIS A 39 3.73 -8.65 12.12
N GLY A 40 4.76 -8.09 12.74
CA GLY A 40 4.75 -6.74 13.31
C GLY A 40 4.74 -5.61 12.27
N CYS A 41 4.96 -5.92 11.00
CA CYS A 41 4.79 -5.03 9.84
C CYS A 41 4.81 -5.87 8.56
N ILE A 42 4.66 -5.22 7.41
CA ILE A 42 4.60 -5.87 6.09
C ILE A 42 5.89 -6.63 5.72
N GLN A 43 7.01 -6.37 6.37
CA GLN A 43 8.28 -7.05 6.08
C GLN A 43 8.34 -8.49 6.62
N MET A 44 7.49 -8.85 7.57
CA MET A 44 7.32 -10.22 8.07
C MET A 44 8.64 -10.95 8.35
N CYS A 45 9.60 -10.28 9.01
CA CYS A 45 10.97 -10.79 9.20
C CYS A 45 10.99 -12.20 9.79
N PRO A 46 11.82 -13.14 9.26
CA PRO A 46 12.03 -14.44 9.85
C PRO A 46 12.50 -14.37 11.31
N ALA A 47 11.94 -15.22 12.16
CA ALA A 47 12.14 -15.19 13.59
C ALA A 47 12.25 -16.59 14.18
N ILE A 48 12.81 -16.67 15.39
CA ILE A 48 12.87 -17.87 16.22
C ILE A 48 12.10 -17.60 17.49
N ALA A 49 11.10 -18.43 17.79
CA ALA A 49 10.34 -18.43 19.03
C ALA A 49 10.96 -19.42 20.01
N TYR A 50 11.11 -19.01 21.26
CA TYR A 50 11.53 -19.85 22.37
C TYR A 50 10.33 -20.15 23.24
N ILE A 51 10.00 -21.43 23.40
CA ILE A 51 8.76 -21.91 24.02
C ILE A 51 9.13 -22.71 25.27
N GLU A 52 8.53 -22.35 26.40
CA GLU A 52 8.63 -23.07 27.67
C GLU A 52 7.21 -23.39 28.15
N ASN A 53 6.92 -24.65 28.37
CA ASN A 53 5.60 -25.13 28.83
C ASN A 53 4.41 -24.62 27.99
N GLY A 54 4.60 -24.51 26.68
CA GLY A 54 3.56 -24.00 25.78
C GLY A 54 3.48 -22.47 25.67
N VAL A 55 4.28 -21.72 26.43
CA VAL A 55 4.35 -20.27 26.42
C VAL A 55 5.55 -19.79 25.63
N VAL A 56 5.35 -18.87 24.69
CA VAL A 56 6.46 -18.19 24.02
C VAL A 56 7.05 -17.15 24.94
N VAL A 57 8.27 -17.39 25.40
CA VAL A 57 8.96 -16.54 26.40
C VAL A 57 9.97 -15.57 25.79
N ARG A 58 10.42 -15.82 24.56
CA ARG A 58 11.39 -14.98 23.87
C ARG A 58 11.25 -15.10 22.35
N LEU A 59 11.53 -14.00 21.66
CA LEU A 59 11.65 -13.91 20.21
C LEU A 59 13.02 -13.37 19.82
N GLU A 60 13.58 -13.91 18.76
CA GLU A 60 14.82 -13.42 18.13
C GLU A 60 14.64 -13.43 16.61
N GLY A 61 15.40 -12.59 15.88
CA GLY A 61 15.45 -12.72 14.43
C GLY A 61 16.19 -13.99 14.03
N ASP A 62 15.74 -14.63 12.95
CA ASP A 62 16.42 -15.81 12.40
C ASP A 62 17.70 -15.39 11.67
N PRO A 63 18.89 -15.89 12.06
CA PRO A 63 20.15 -15.51 11.42
C PRO A 63 20.26 -16.01 9.96
N GLU A 64 19.48 -16.99 9.55
CA GLU A 64 19.44 -17.50 8.18
C GLU A 64 18.55 -16.65 7.25
N ALA A 65 17.83 -15.67 7.80
CA ALA A 65 17.04 -14.75 7.00
C ALA A 65 17.92 -13.98 5.98
N PRO A 66 17.57 -13.98 4.69
CA PRO A 66 18.46 -13.44 3.66
C PRO A 66 18.67 -11.93 3.78
N VAL A 67 17.68 -11.17 4.23
CA VAL A 67 17.75 -9.70 4.35
C VAL A 67 17.90 -9.25 5.80
N SER A 68 17.01 -9.65 6.70
CA SER A 68 17.06 -9.22 8.11
C SER A 68 18.26 -9.82 8.89
N ARG A 69 18.77 -10.97 8.46
CA ARG A 69 20.01 -11.62 8.97
C ARG A 69 20.09 -11.62 10.51
N GLY A 70 19.04 -12.12 11.15
CA GLY A 70 18.95 -12.16 12.60
C GLY A 70 18.51 -10.87 13.28
N SER A 71 18.15 -9.84 12.53
CA SER A 71 17.59 -8.61 13.11
C SER A 71 16.10 -8.74 13.34
N LEU A 72 15.62 -8.30 14.50
CA LEU A 72 14.20 -8.14 14.83
C LEU A 72 14.02 -6.81 15.55
N CYS A 73 13.12 -5.97 15.05
CA CYS A 73 12.91 -4.63 15.62
C CYS A 73 11.95 -4.68 16.82
N ILE A 74 11.78 -3.54 17.49
CA ILE A 74 10.92 -3.41 18.68
C ILE A 74 9.47 -3.84 18.40
N LYS A 75 8.95 -3.66 17.17
CA LYS A 75 7.60 -4.11 16.80
C LYS A 75 7.46 -5.63 16.89
N GLY A 76 8.45 -6.37 16.38
CA GLY A 76 8.50 -7.83 16.49
C GLY A 76 8.69 -8.30 17.93
N LEU A 77 9.59 -7.67 18.69
CA LEU A 77 9.82 -8.02 20.09
C LEU A 77 8.60 -7.76 20.98
N ASN A 78 7.80 -6.75 20.67
CA ASN A 78 6.57 -6.41 21.40
C ASN A 78 5.43 -7.41 21.17
N GLN A 79 5.56 -8.34 20.24
CA GLN A 79 4.49 -9.30 19.95
C GLN A 79 4.15 -10.22 21.15
N LEU A 80 5.11 -10.47 22.03
CA LEU A 80 4.83 -11.18 23.27
C LEU A 80 3.80 -10.45 24.14
N HIS A 81 3.83 -9.12 24.14
CA HIS A 81 2.89 -8.31 24.91
C HIS A 81 1.51 -8.24 24.27
N THR A 82 1.44 -8.30 22.95
CA THR A 82 0.15 -8.41 22.25
C THR A 82 -0.44 -9.79 22.41
N MET A 83 0.40 -10.83 22.28
CA MET A 83 -0.01 -12.22 22.41
C MET A 83 -0.66 -12.53 23.76
N TYR A 84 -0.02 -12.08 24.85
CA TYR A 84 -0.48 -12.35 26.22
C TYR A 84 -1.19 -11.15 26.86
N SER A 85 -1.68 -10.22 26.04
CA SER A 85 -2.45 -9.08 26.53
C SER A 85 -3.77 -9.54 27.16
N PRO A 86 -4.16 -9.01 28.32
CA PRO A 86 -5.50 -9.28 28.89
C PRO A 86 -6.63 -8.70 28.03
N ARG A 87 -6.31 -7.89 27.02
CA ARG A 87 -7.26 -7.28 26.10
C ARG A 87 -7.62 -8.19 24.92
N ARG A 88 -7.02 -9.40 24.84
CA ARG A 88 -7.34 -10.37 23.81
C ARG A 88 -8.81 -10.80 23.89
N VAL A 89 -9.47 -10.81 22.74
CA VAL A 89 -10.80 -11.45 22.59
C VAL A 89 -10.58 -12.95 22.44
N LEU A 90 -11.08 -13.73 23.40
CA LEU A 90 -10.84 -15.17 23.46
C LEU A 90 -12.08 -15.99 23.10
N HIS A 91 -13.25 -15.37 23.06
CA HIS A 91 -14.53 -15.99 22.72
C HIS A 91 -15.32 -15.08 21.79
N PRO A 92 -16.28 -15.59 20.99
CA PRO A 92 -17.18 -14.73 20.23
C PRO A 92 -17.99 -13.81 21.15
N LEU A 93 -18.06 -12.53 20.78
CA LEU A 93 -18.72 -11.49 21.57
C LEU A 93 -19.91 -10.89 20.81
N LYS A 94 -21.08 -10.94 21.41
CA LYS A 94 -22.29 -10.27 20.95
C LYS A 94 -22.53 -9.02 21.79
N ARG A 95 -22.91 -7.94 21.14
CA ARG A 95 -23.25 -6.70 21.85
C ARG A 95 -24.45 -6.88 22.74
N ALA A 96 -24.33 -6.51 24.02
CA ALA A 96 -25.37 -6.61 25.04
C ALA A 96 -26.00 -5.25 25.40
N GLY A 97 -25.44 -4.14 24.88
CA GLY A 97 -25.91 -2.77 25.11
C GLY A 97 -25.99 -1.97 23.83
N GLU A 98 -26.06 -0.66 23.94
CA GLU A 98 -26.00 0.25 22.80
C GLU A 98 -24.57 0.35 22.25
N ARG A 99 -24.43 0.70 20.95
CA ARG A 99 -23.11 0.96 20.36
C ARG A 99 -22.41 2.08 21.14
N GLY A 100 -21.14 1.85 21.52
CA GLY A 100 -20.35 2.77 22.36
C GLY A 100 -20.38 2.45 23.87
N GLU A 101 -21.29 1.61 24.35
CA GLU A 101 -21.35 1.25 25.79
C GLU A 101 -20.31 0.20 26.24
N ASN A 102 -19.63 -0.46 25.28
CA ASN A 102 -18.67 -1.52 25.55
C ASN A 102 -19.22 -2.66 26.46
N LYS A 103 -20.47 -3.05 26.24
CA LYS A 103 -21.14 -4.15 26.94
C LYS A 103 -21.27 -5.34 26.02
N TRP A 104 -20.74 -6.48 26.43
CA TRP A 104 -20.63 -7.68 25.61
C TRP A 104 -21.18 -8.90 26.35
N GLU A 105 -21.75 -9.83 25.59
CA GLU A 105 -22.15 -11.17 26.01
C GLU A 105 -21.29 -12.18 25.27
N VAL A 106 -20.65 -13.09 26.01
CA VAL A 106 -19.94 -14.21 25.43
C VAL A 106 -20.96 -15.21 24.91
N ILE A 107 -20.87 -15.57 23.64
CA ILE A 107 -21.76 -16.56 22.99
C ILE A 107 -20.93 -17.69 22.38
N SER A 108 -21.56 -18.79 22.03
CA SER A 108 -20.90 -19.90 21.36
C SER A 108 -20.55 -19.57 19.90
N TRP A 109 -19.56 -20.29 19.33
CA TRP A 109 -19.25 -20.19 17.92
C TRP A 109 -20.45 -20.47 17.02
N ASP A 110 -21.24 -21.52 17.31
CA ASP A 110 -22.43 -21.85 16.53
C ASP A 110 -23.46 -20.71 16.55
N GLU A 111 -23.69 -20.09 17.71
CA GLU A 111 -24.59 -18.94 17.84
C GLU A 111 -24.05 -17.72 17.07
N ALA A 112 -22.74 -17.46 17.10
CA ALA A 112 -22.12 -16.35 16.42
C ALA A 112 -22.19 -16.50 14.89
N ILE A 113 -21.91 -17.70 14.36
CA ILE A 113 -22.04 -18.01 12.93
C ILE A 113 -23.50 -17.92 12.49
N GLU A 114 -24.43 -18.49 13.26
CA GLU A 114 -25.87 -18.42 12.95
C GLU A 114 -26.38 -16.98 12.92
N LEU A 115 -25.97 -16.15 13.89
CA LEU A 115 -26.34 -14.74 13.96
C LEU A 115 -25.80 -13.95 12.75
N ALA A 116 -24.51 -14.11 12.44
CA ALA A 116 -23.90 -13.45 11.27
C ALA A 116 -24.59 -13.84 9.97
N ALA A 117 -24.77 -15.16 9.75
CA ALA A 117 -25.40 -15.68 8.54
C ALA A 117 -26.87 -15.23 8.41
N THR A 118 -27.62 -15.22 9.52
CA THR A 118 -29.01 -14.73 9.53
C THR A 118 -29.10 -13.27 9.13
N LYS A 119 -28.25 -12.40 9.71
CA LYS A 119 -28.24 -10.96 9.40
C LYS A 119 -27.86 -10.68 7.95
N ILE A 120 -26.90 -11.41 7.43
CA ILE A 120 -26.51 -11.31 6.01
C ILE A 120 -27.68 -11.76 5.11
N LYS A 121 -28.29 -12.91 5.41
CA LYS A 121 -29.40 -13.43 4.62
C LYS A 121 -30.63 -12.50 4.65
N GLU A 122 -31.01 -11.99 5.82
CA GLU A 122 -32.09 -11.02 5.96
C GLU A 122 -31.87 -9.79 5.06
N ALA A 123 -30.63 -9.23 5.08
CA ALA A 123 -30.30 -8.08 4.25
C ALA A 123 -30.29 -8.40 2.74
N ILE A 124 -29.81 -9.57 2.35
CA ILE A 124 -29.84 -10.01 0.96
C ILE A 124 -31.27 -10.21 0.47
N ASP A 125 -32.12 -10.84 1.27
CA ASP A 125 -33.53 -11.13 0.92
C ASP A 125 -34.35 -9.84 0.79
N GLU A 126 -34.13 -8.85 1.64
CA GLU A 126 -34.89 -7.61 1.66
C GLU A 126 -34.37 -6.56 0.66
N TYR A 127 -33.02 -6.42 0.54
CA TYR A 127 -32.40 -5.33 -0.21
C TYR A 127 -31.53 -5.78 -1.38
N GLY A 128 -31.25 -7.07 -1.51
CA GLY A 128 -30.36 -7.62 -2.53
C GLY A 128 -28.90 -7.74 -2.08
N ASN A 129 -28.09 -8.46 -2.87
CA ASN A 129 -26.73 -8.84 -2.49
C ASN A 129 -25.78 -7.66 -2.23
N TYR A 130 -25.98 -6.52 -2.89
CA TYR A 130 -25.18 -5.31 -2.70
C TYR A 130 -25.41 -4.60 -1.35
N SER A 131 -26.36 -5.09 -0.54
CA SER A 131 -26.51 -4.64 0.86
C SER A 131 -25.40 -5.16 1.78
N PHE A 132 -24.71 -6.23 1.39
CA PHE A 132 -23.55 -6.78 2.09
C PHE A 132 -22.25 -6.17 1.57
N PHE A 133 -21.29 -5.92 2.47
CA PHE A 133 -19.92 -5.56 2.10
C PHE A 133 -18.91 -6.03 3.14
N SER A 134 -17.67 -6.21 2.69
CA SER A 134 -16.56 -6.53 3.57
C SER A 134 -15.56 -5.38 3.62
N SER A 135 -14.72 -5.39 4.65
CA SER A 135 -13.58 -4.47 4.71
C SER A 135 -12.37 -5.11 5.37
N VAL A 136 -11.21 -4.52 5.05
CA VAL A 136 -9.93 -4.91 5.64
C VAL A 136 -9.10 -3.65 5.94
N GLY A 137 -8.05 -3.78 6.75
CA GLY A 137 -7.22 -2.64 7.16
C GLY A 137 -6.31 -2.09 6.07
N GLY A 138 -5.73 -2.97 5.28
CA GLY A 138 -4.75 -2.63 4.26
C GLY A 138 -3.81 -3.79 4.00
N GLY A 139 -2.89 -3.61 3.06
CA GLY A 139 -1.86 -4.60 2.74
C GLY A 139 -1.08 -5.07 3.99
N GLY A 140 -0.77 -6.34 4.08
CA GLY A 140 -0.18 -6.97 5.25
C GLY A 140 -1.19 -7.38 6.35
N SER A 141 -2.49 -7.23 6.11
CA SER A 141 -3.50 -7.86 6.94
C SER A 141 -3.61 -9.35 6.60
N TYR A 142 -3.75 -10.20 7.61
CA TYR A 142 -3.99 -11.64 7.39
C TYR A 142 -5.22 -11.90 6.51
N SER A 143 -6.31 -11.23 6.82
CA SER A 143 -7.61 -11.42 6.17
C SER A 143 -7.76 -10.67 4.85
N PHE A 144 -6.65 -10.27 4.21
CA PHE A 144 -6.70 -9.48 2.99
C PHE A 144 -7.46 -10.22 1.87
N MET A 145 -7.09 -11.46 1.63
CA MET A 145 -7.69 -12.25 0.54
C MET A 145 -9.13 -12.62 0.82
N GLU A 146 -9.44 -12.99 2.06
CA GLU A 146 -10.81 -13.29 2.48
C GLU A 146 -11.73 -12.08 2.36
N ALA A 147 -11.25 -10.89 2.74
CA ALA A 147 -12.01 -9.66 2.59
C ALA A 147 -12.31 -9.32 1.12
N MET A 148 -11.41 -9.69 0.22
CA MET A 148 -11.61 -9.50 -1.22
C MET A 148 -12.57 -10.53 -1.82
N THR A 149 -12.56 -11.77 -1.35
CA THR A 149 -13.33 -12.89 -1.91
C THR A 149 -14.70 -13.09 -1.28
N LEU A 150 -14.88 -12.72 -0.01
CA LEU A 150 -16.14 -12.88 0.71
C LEU A 150 -17.33 -12.18 0.02
N PRO A 151 -17.24 -10.92 -0.42
CA PRO A 151 -18.34 -10.30 -1.15
C PRO A 151 -18.69 -11.03 -2.42
N MET A 152 -17.72 -11.58 -3.15
CA MET A 152 -17.96 -12.35 -4.37
C MET A 152 -18.79 -13.60 -4.07
N ALA A 153 -18.46 -14.33 -3.00
CA ALA A 153 -19.24 -15.49 -2.56
C ALA A 153 -20.68 -15.10 -2.16
N MET A 154 -20.87 -13.90 -1.61
CA MET A 154 -22.18 -13.33 -1.26
C MET A 154 -22.90 -12.67 -2.44
N GLY A 155 -22.28 -12.59 -3.62
CA GLY A 155 -22.86 -11.93 -4.80
C GLY A 155 -22.82 -10.38 -4.71
N SER A 156 -22.00 -9.82 -3.85
CA SER A 156 -21.79 -8.38 -3.69
C SER A 156 -20.53 -7.91 -4.40
N PRO A 157 -20.54 -6.71 -5.00
CA PRO A 157 -19.34 -6.12 -5.62
C PRO A 157 -18.46 -5.34 -4.63
N THR A 158 -18.91 -5.17 -3.38
CA THR A 158 -18.36 -4.15 -2.50
C THR A 158 -17.32 -4.71 -1.57
N VAL A 159 -16.06 -4.33 -1.83
CA VAL A 159 -14.94 -4.46 -0.91
C VAL A 159 -14.49 -3.07 -0.47
N PHE A 160 -14.24 -2.88 0.81
CA PHE A 160 -13.75 -1.63 1.34
C PHE A 160 -12.39 -1.81 2.02
N GLU A 161 -11.33 -1.46 1.31
CA GLU A 161 -9.98 -1.44 1.85
C GLU A 161 -9.45 -0.01 1.91
N PRO A 162 -9.76 0.77 2.94
CA PRO A 162 -9.36 2.18 3.01
C PRO A 162 -7.84 2.39 3.05
N GLY A 163 -7.08 1.38 3.47
CA GLY A 163 -5.62 1.40 3.37
C GLY A 163 -5.11 1.35 1.94
N CYS A 164 -5.83 0.71 1.05
CA CYS A 164 -5.47 0.55 -0.36
C CYS A 164 -5.28 1.89 -1.05
N ALA A 165 -6.30 2.74 -1.05
CA ALA A 165 -6.27 4.06 -1.67
C ALA A 165 -5.24 5.03 -1.06
N GLN A 166 -4.72 4.73 0.13
CA GLN A 166 -3.79 5.59 0.88
C GLN A 166 -2.48 4.90 1.22
N CYS A 167 -2.16 3.78 0.57
CA CYS A 167 -0.96 3.02 0.90
C CYS A 167 -0.23 2.50 -0.33
N TYR A 168 -0.90 1.86 -1.27
CA TYR A 168 -0.20 1.21 -2.39
C TYR A 168 -0.97 1.25 -3.72
N LEU A 169 -2.31 1.29 -3.73
CA LEU A 169 -3.10 1.16 -4.95
C LEU A 169 -2.74 2.19 -6.02
N PRO A 170 -2.59 3.49 -5.72
CA PRO A 170 -2.22 4.47 -6.74
C PRO A 170 -0.91 4.11 -7.43
N ARG A 171 0.14 3.85 -6.67
CA ARG A 171 1.46 3.47 -7.23
C ARG A 171 1.39 2.16 -8.01
N TRP A 172 0.79 1.13 -7.40
CA TRP A 172 0.73 -0.22 -7.97
C TRP A 172 -0.14 -0.30 -9.21
N SER A 173 -1.32 0.33 -9.22
CA SER A 173 -2.18 0.32 -10.39
C SER A 173 -1.64 1.20 -11.51
N MET A 174 -1.05 2.37 -11.18
CA MET A 174 -0.40 3.20 -12.18
C MET A 174 0.79 2.50 -12.82
N SER A 175 1.57 1.69 -12.09
CA SER A 175 2.65 0.91 -12.71
C SER A 175 2.13 -0.10 -13.74
N LYS A 176 0.97 -0.71 -13.48
CA LYS A 176 0.31 -1.60 -14.46
C LYS A 176 -0.16 -0.87 -15.70
N LEU A 177 -0.65 0.34 -15.55
CA LEU A 177 -1.08 1.16 -16.69
C LEU A 177 0.10 1.72 -17.47
N PHE A 178 1.20 2.00 -16.79
CA PHE A 178 2.39 2.64 -17.32
C PHE A 178 3.38 1.65 -17.96
N TYR A 179 3.64 0.53 -17.28
CA TYR A 179 4.56 -0.54 -17.73
C TYR A 179 3.83 -1.78 -18.25
N GLY A 180 2.55 -1.92 -17.93
CA GLY A 180 1.81 -3.16 -18.17
C GLY A 180 2.21 -4.30 -17.23
N GLY A 181 2.79 -3.99 -16.09
CA GLY A 181 3.27 -4.98 -15.12
C GLY A 181 3.45 -4.38 -13.73
N ASP A 182 3.85 -5.22 -12.78
CA ASP A 182 4.10 -4.80 -11.41
C ASP A 182 5.46 -4.08 -11.34
N ASP A 183 5.44 -2.78 -11.08
CA ASP A 183 6.66 -2.06 -10.75
C ASP A 183 7.00 -2.28 -9.28
N GLN A 184 8.06 -3.01 -9.08
CA GLN A 184 8.53 -3.32 -7.74
C GLN A 184 9.35 -2.18 -7.10
N SER A 185 9.83 -1.21 -7.87
CA SER A 185 10.55 -0.06 -7.31
C SER A 185 9.62 0.95 -6.65
N ILE A 186 8.37 0.96 -7.06
CA ILE A 186 7.34 1.86 -6.53
C ILE A 186 6.60 1.21 -5.37
N ALA A 187 6.53 -0.13 -5.32
CA ALA A 187 5.98 -0.87 -4.21
C ALA A 187 7.01 -1.06 -3.07
N ASP A 188 6.53 -1.28 -1.86
CA ASP A 188 7.38 -1.48 -0.66
C ASP A 188 8.40 -2.63 -0.84
N ASN A 189 8.09 -3.61 -1.68
CA ASN A 189 8.98 -4.74 -1.98
C ASN A 189 10.18 -4.36 -2.83
N ALA A 190 10.12 -3.32 -3.61
CA ALA A 190 11.22 -2.87 -4.45
C ALA A 190 12.37 -2.28 -3.65
N VAL A 191 12.06 -1.71 -2.49
CA VAL A 191 13.06 -1.26 -1.52
C VAL A 191 14.05 -2.38 -1.20
N GLN A 192 13.57 -3.61 -1.10
CA GLN A 192 14.39 -4.77 -0.78
C GLN A 192 15.39 -5.11 -1.89
N GLU A 193 14.99 -4.98 -3.14
CA GLU A 193 15.87 -5.25 -4.28
C GLU A 193 16.93 -4.17 -4.46
N ILE A 194 16.55 -2.90 -4.31
CA ILE A 194 17.46 -1.77 -4.37
C ILE A 194 18.46 -1.81 -3.20
N PHE A 195 17.99 -2.20 -2.00
CA PHE A 195 18.79 -2.21 -0.78
C PHE A 195 19.52 -3.54 -0.53
N ARG A 196 19.45 -4.46 -1.46
CA ARG A 196 20.11 -5.74 -1.34
C ARG A 196 21.61 -5.58 -1.57
N PRO A 197 22.47 -5.79 -0.56
CA PRO A 197 23.92 -5.67 -0.70
C PRO A 197 24.53 -6.91 -1.33
N GLU A 198 24.02 -7.35 -2.48
CA GLU A 198 24.54 -8.50 -3.20
C GLU A 198 25.36 -8.07 -4.41
N GLU A 199 26.16 -9.00 -4.95
CA GLU A 199 27.01 -8.74 -6.11
C GLU A 199 26.24 -8.22 -7.34
N ASP A 200 24.94 -8.54 -7.42
CA ASP A 200 24.09 -8.11 -8.53
C ASP A 200 23.46 -6.74 -8.31
N ASN A 201 23.50 -6.21 -7.10
CA ASN A 201 23.02 -4.86 -6.87
C ASN A 201 24.00 -3.88 -7.49
N LYS A 202 23.60 -3.25 -8.57
CA LYS A 202 24.38 -2.25 -9.31
C LYS A 202 23.93 -0.81 -9.03
N ALA A 203 22.98 -0.61 -8.09
CA ALA A 203 22.55 0.73 -7.74
C ALA A 203 23.74 1.55 -7.24
N GLU A 204 23.93 2.71 -7.80
CA GLU A 204 24.97 3.67 -7.42
C GLU A 204 24.38 4.87 -6.72
N VAL A 205 23.13 5.20 -7.10
CA VAL A 205 22.32 6.24 -6.50
C VAL A 205 20.94 5.71 -6.20
N VAL A 206 20.44 5.91 -4.97
CA VAL A 206 19.10 5.57 -4.57
C VAL A 206 18.38 6.83 -4.13
N VAL A 207 17.26 7.13 -4.76
CA VAL A 207 16.36 8.21 -4.38
C VAL A 207 15.26 7.66 -3.48
N ILE A 208 15.19 8.14 -2.25
CA ILE A 208 14.12 7.81 -1.31
C ILE A 208 13.10 8.94 -1.38
N TRP A 209 11.95 8.69 -1.97
CA TRP A 209 10.90 9.68 -2.16
C TRP A 209 9.68 9.35 -1.32
N ALA A 210 9.25 10.25 -0.47
CA ALA A 210 8.05 10.09 0.37
C ALA A 210 8.06 8.82 1.24
N ALA A 211 9.23 8.30 1.59
CA ALA A 211 9.47 7.09 2.37
C ALA A 211 10.47 7.31 3.50
N GLN A 212 10.38 6.47 4.53
CA GLN A 212 11.33 6.45 5.66
C GLN A 212 11.68 4.99 6.00
N PRO A 213 12.42 4.28 5.14
CA PRO A 213 12.71 2.85 5.32
C PRO A 213 13.38 2.53 6.66
N SER A 214 14.33 3.37 7.14
CA SER A 214 14.99 3.19 8.43
C SER A 214 14.06 3.32 9.64
N VAL A 215 12.90 3.96 9.49
CA VAL A 215 11.88 4.11 10.54
C VAL A 215 10.78 3.07 10.40
N SER A 216 10.29 2.90 9.19
CA SER A 216 9.13 2.02 8.93
C SER A 216 9.47 0.54 9.06
N GLU A 217 10.66 0.16 8.64
CA GLU A 217 11.08 -1.23 8.42
C GLU A 217 12.50 -1.46 8.96
N THR A 218 12.71 -1.07 10.20
CA THR A 218 14.01 -0.90 10.85
C THR A 218 14.93 -2.13 10.73
N ALA A 219 14.39 -3.34 10.88
CA ALA A 219 15.19 -4.57 10.92
C ALA A 219 15.64 -5.04 9.53
N GLU A 220 14.95 -4.65 8.48
CA GLU A 220 15.21 -5.07 7.10
C GLU A 220 15.66 -3.88 6.25
N SER A 221 14.75 -3.03 5.83
CA SER A 221 15.09 -1.89 4.97
C SER A 221 16.02 -0.89 5.64
N GLY A 222 15.86 -0.65 6.94
CA GLY A 222 16.78 0.21 7.70
C GLY A 222 18.20 -0.36 7.75
N ARG A 223 18.35 -1.67 7.90
CA ARG A 223 19.63 -2.37 7.78
C ARG A 223 20.16 -2.29 6.36
N GLY A 224 19.30 -2.59 5.35
CA GLY A 224 19.65 -2.49 3.94
C GLY A 224 20.20 -1.11 3.59
N MET A 225 19.56 -0.03 4.08
CA MET A 225 20.03 1.35 3.90
C MET A 225 21.43 1.57 4.48
N ALA A 226 21.71 1.00 5.65
CA ALA A 226 23.04 1.10 6.24
C ALA A 226 24.10 0.32 5.42
N GLU A 227 23.73 -0.86 4.94
CA GLU A 227 24.62 -1.71 4.14
C GLU A 227 24.95 -1.10 2.78
N ILE A 228 23.98 -0.62 1.99
CA ILE A 228 24.24 0.02 0.70
C ILE A 228 25.09 1.29 0.84
N ARG A 229 24.87 2.09 1.90
CA ARG A 229 25.74 3.25 2.18
C ARG A 229 27.18 2.82 2.51
N SER A 230 27.37 1.73 3.22
CA SER A 230 28.70 1.17 3.48
C SER A 230 29.42 0.71 2.21
N MET A 231 28.67 0.36 1.17
CA MET A 231 29.17 0.02 -0.17
C MET A 231 29.45 1.24 -1.04
N GLY A 232 29.16 2.45 -0.55
CA GLY A 232 29.38 3.70 -1.26
C GLY A 232 28.22 4.16 -2.15
N VAL A 233 27.06 3.51 -2.09
CA VAL A 233 25.85 3.94 -2.80
C VAL A 233 25.42 5.31 -2.26
N LYS A 234 25.22 6.25 -3.17
CA LYS A 234 24.76 7.60 -2.86
C LYS A 234 23.25 7.62 -2.61
N THR A 235 22.83 8.48 -1.71
CA THR A 235 21.39 8.59 -1.38
C THR A 235 20.89 10.02 -1.52
N ILE A 236 19.72 10.15 -2.16
CA ILE A 236 18.93 11.38 -2.24
C ILE A 236 17.65 11.10 -1.44
N VAL A 237 17.26 12.03 -0.57
CA VAL A 237 16.01 11.87 0.22
C VAL A 237 15.11 13.08 -0.01
N VAL A 238 13.89 12.83 -0.46
CA VAL A 238 12.83 13.83 -0.63
C VAL A 238 11.79 13.61 0.46
N ASP A 239 11.84 14.42 1.50
CA ASP A 239 11.01 14.29 2.70
C ASP A 239 10.89 15.65 3.41
N PRO A 240 9.70 16.12 3.78
CA PRO A 240 9.52 17.35 4.55
C PRO A 240 10.12 17.27 5.98
N ASN A 241 10.35 16.06 6.48
CA ASN A 241 10.92 15.81 7.79
C ASN A 241 12.37 15.32 7.67
N PHE A 242 13.26 15.88 8.49
CA PHE A 242 14.63 15.42 8.60
C PHE A 242 14.70 14.07 9.31
N SER A 243 14.34 13.04 8.56
CA SER A 243 14.29 11.65 9.02
C SER A 243 15.71 11.08 9.23
N PRO A 244 15.85 9.91 9.87
CA PRO A 244 17.14 9.21 9.92
C PRO A 244 17.75 8.95 8.55
N ASP A 245 16.94 8.71 7.53
CA ASP A 245 17.40 8.54 6.16
C ASP A 245 17.91 9.86 5.58
N ALA A 246 17.18 10.96 5.78
CA ALA A 246 17.59 12.32 5.40
C ALA A 246 18.89 12.75 6.09
N ALA A 247 19.04 12.41 7.37
CA ALA A 247 20.25 12.75 8.15
C ALA A 247 21.52 12.04 7.66
N LYS A 248 21.38 11.01 6.81
CA LYS A 248 22.47 10.24 6.23
C LYS A 248 22.55 10.35 4.71
N ALA A 249 21.67 11.15 4.10
CA ALA A 249 21.63 11.36 2.67
C ALA A 249 22.83 12.22 2.19
N ASP A 250 23.29 11.96 0.98
CA ASP A 250 24.21 12.87 0.27
C ASP A 250 23.49 14.18 -0.08
N VAL A 251 22.19 14.09 -0.42
CA VAL A 251 21.33 15.24 -0.69
C VAL A 251 19.97 15.05 -0.03
N TRP A 252 19.52 16.01 0.76
CA TRP A 252 18.17 16.06 1.31
C TRP A 252 17.41 17.25 0.73
N LEU A 253 16.22 16.96 0.20
CA LEU A 253 15.29 17.93 -0.36
C LEU A 253 14.08 18.08 0.59
N PRO A 254 14.00 19.18 1.36
CA PRO A 254 12.92 19.43 2.31
C PRO A 254 11.66 19.94 1.59
N VAL A 255 10.96 19.06 0.88
CA VAL A 255 9.81 19.42 0.06
C VAL A 255 8.64 19.96 0.91
N ARG A 256 7.94 20.98 0.42
CA ARG A 256 6.66 21.41 0.97
C ARG A 256 5.67 20.25 0.85
N PRO A 257 5.01 19.82 1.94
CA PRO A 257 4.10 18.67 1.91
C PRO A 257 3.07 18.76 0.77
N ALA A 258 2.89 17.64 0.05
CA ALA A 258 1.97 17.45 -1.07
C ALA A 258 2.27 18.25 -2.35
N THR A 259 3.52 18.71 -2.56
CA THR A 259 3.93 19.39 -3.80
C THR A 259 4.94 18.59 -4.62
N ASP A 260 4.95 17.29 -4.47
CA ASP A 260 5.89 16.37 -5.11
C ASP A 260 5.94 16.52 -6.63
N THR A 261 4.78 16.70 -7.28
CA THR A 261 4.70 16.84 -8.74
C THR A 261 5.43 18.07 -9.27
N GLY A 262 5.50 19.17 -8.51
CA GLY A 262 6.29 20.34 -8.88
C GLY A 262 7.80 20.06 -8.89
N VAL A 263 8.28 19.31 -7.90
CA VAL A 263 9.68 18.86 -7.85
C VAL A 263 9.98 17.93 -9.03
N ILE A 264 9.09 16.98 -9.32
CA ILE A 264 9.20 16.04 -10.43
C ILE A 264 9.29 16.80 -11.77
N LEU A 265 8.41 17.77 -12.00
CA LEU A 265 8.42 18.58 -13.22
C LEU A 265 9.69 19.41 -13.34
N SER A 266 10.26 19.91 -12.23
CA SER A 266 11.54 20.60 -12.26
C SER A 266 12.71 19.68 -12.68
N TRP A 267 12.65 18.38 -12.29
CA TRP A 267 13.60 17.38 -12.74
C TRP A 267 13.47 17.11 -14.24
N PHE A 268 12.23 16.92 -14.75
CA PHE A 268 11.98 16.76 -16.19
C PHE A 268 12.52 17.95 -16.98
N ARG A 269 12.20 19.18 -16.53
CA ARG A 269 12.70 20.38 -17.20
C ARG A 269 14.22 20.40 -17.29
N TYR A 270 14.90 20.24 -16.15
CA TYR A 270 16.35 20.28 -16.10
C TYR A 270 16.97 19.19 -16.97
N ILE A 271 16.44 17.97 -16.92
CA ILE A 271 16.93 16.83 -17.70
C ILE A 271 16.73 17.08 -19.21
N PHE A 272 15.58 17.57 -19.64
CA PHE A 272 15.32 17.86 -21.06
C PHE A 272 16.16 19.02 -21.60
N GLU A 273 16.27 20.10 -20.85
CA GLU A 273 17.00 21.30 -21.21
C GLU A 273 18.50 21.01 -21.37
N ASN A 274 19.07 20.21 -20.46
CA ASN A 274 20.47 19.82 -20.46
C ASN A 274 20.74 18.52 -21.23
N LYS A 275 19.74 17.89 -21.84
CA LYS A 275 19.84 16.64 -22.60
C LYS A 275 20.48 15.51 -21.81
N LEU A 276 20.07 15.33 -20.55
CA LEU A 276 20.63 14.33 -19.65
C LEU A 276 19.92 12.96 -19.72
N TYR A 277 18.84 12.84 -20.47
CA TYR A 277 18.08 11.61 -20.65
C TYR A 277 18.83 10.59 -21.55
N ASN A 278 18.49 9.33 -21.42
CA ASN A 278 18.94 8.25 -22.32
C ASN A 278 18.15 8.32 -23.64
N GLU A 279 18.76 8.92 -24.67
CA GLU A 279 18.09 9.16 -25.95
C GLU A 279 17.62 7.85 -26.62
N GLN A 280 18.45 6.79 -26.61
CA GLN A 280 18.12 5.52 -27.24
C GLN A 280 16.93 4.84 -26.56
N PHE A 281 16.94 4.75 -25.22
CA PHE A 281 15.83 4.18 -24.48
C PHE A 281 14.56 5.00 -24.69
N THR A 282 14.63 6.32 -24.57
CA THR A 282 13.49 7.23 -24.73
C THR A 282 12.87 7.13 -26.12
N LYS A 283 13.66 7.03 -27.16
CA LYS A 283 13.19 6.88 -28.55
C LYS A 283 12.49 5.55 -28.82
N TYR A 284 13.06 4.45 -28.34
CA TYR A 284 12.64 3.11 -28.80
C TYR A 284 11.83 2.32 -27.77
N TRP A 285 11.99 2.61 -26.50
CA TRP A 285 11.29 1.87 -25.42
C TRP A 285 10.21 2.68 -24.72
N THR A 286 10.01 3.95 -25.07
CA THR A 286 8.91 4.77 -24.58
C THR A 286 7.99 5.22 -25.72
N ASN A 287 6.79 5.70 -25.40
CA ASN A 287 5.88 6.31 -26.35
C ASN A 287 6.08 7.84 -26.48
N MET A 288 7.15 8.42 -25.95
CA MET A 288 7.43 9.85 -26.09
C MET A 288 7.51 10.35 -27.55
N PRO A 289 8.01 9.58 -28.53
CA PRO A 289 8.04 10.01 -29.91
C PRO A 289 6.69 9.93 -30.64
N PHE A 290 5.64 9.38 -30.04
CA PHE A 290 4.36 9.22 -30.71
C PHE A 290 3.68 10.57 -30.91
N LEU A 291 3.11 10.77 -32.10
CA LEU A 291 2.27 11.93 -32.36
C LEU A 291 0.95 11.79 -31.62
N ILE A 292 0.56 12.88 -30.96
CA ILE A 292 -0.71 12.99 -30.26
C ILE A 292 -1.69 13.78 -31.12
N ASP A 293 -2.86 13.20 -31.33
CA ASP A 293 -3.94 13.87 -32.01
C ASP A 293 -4.49 15.04 -31.16
N PRO A 294 -4.50 16.28 -31.66
CA PRO A 294 -4.92 17.44 -30.88
C PRO A 294 -6.39 17.44 -30.46
N ASP A 295 -7.24 16.69 -31.18
CA ASP A 295 -8.69 16.64 -30.89
C ASP A 295 -9.00 15.51 -29.88
N THR A 296 -8.45 14.31 -30.16
CA THR A 296 -8.70 13.14 -29.31
C THR A 296 -7.77 13.06 -28.12
N LYS A 297 -6.64 13.76 -28.15
CA LYS A 297 -5.55 13.66 -27.14
C LYS A 297 -4.97 12.24 -26.99
N LEU A 298 -5.21 11.36 -27.95
CA LEU A 298 -4.67 10.00 -27.97
C LEU A 298 -3.48 9.92 -28.96
N PRO A 299 -2.56 8.98 -28.74
CA PRO A 299 -1.53 8.66 -29.73
C PRO A 299 -2.16 8.22 -31.05
N VAL A 300 -1.66 8.77 -32.16
CA VAL A 300 -2.16 8.49 -33.50
C VAL A 300 -1.74 7.09 -33.94
N ILE A 301 -2.71 6.24 -34.27
CA ILE A 301 -2.47 4.94 -34.87
C ILE A 301 -2.15 5.11 -36.37
N ALA A 302 -1.18 4.35 -36.88
CA ALA A 302 -0.68 4.51 -38.25
C ALA A 302 -1.78 4.40 -39.32
N SER A 303 -2.75 3.53 -39.17
CA SER A 303 -3.86 3.38 -40.09
C SER A 303 -4.77 4.60 -40.23
N GLU A 304 -4.76 5.52 -39.26
CA GLU A 304 -5.55 6.77 -39.31
C GLU A 304 -4.95 7.79 -40.29
N LEU A 305 -3.64 7.82 -40.42
CA LEU A 305 -2.95 8.74 -41.37
C LEU A 305 -2.44 8.03 -42.63
N PHE A 306 -2.28 6.72 -42.56
CA PHE A 306 -1.80 5.84 -43.64
C PHE A 306 -2.77 4.66 -43.83
N PRO A 307 -3.90 4.85 -44.52
CA PRO A 307 -4.99 3.85 -44.56
C PRO A 307 -4.58 2.46 -45.16
N ASP A 308 -3.55 2.46 -46.01
CA ASP A 308 -3.03 1.25 -46.61
C ASP A 308 -1.93 0.55 -45.78
N TYR A 309 -1.57 1.15 -44.65
CA TYR A 309 -0.53 0.61 -43.78
C TYR A 309 -1.05 -0.54 -42.92
N VAL A 310 -0.37 -1.66 -43.01
CA VAL A 310 -0.63 -2.85 -42.18
C VAL A 310 0.52 -3.01 -41.18
N SER A 311 0.18 -3.16 -39.93
CA SER A 311 1.22 -3.41 -38.91
C SER A 311 1.93 -4.73 -39.20
N PRO A 312 3.28 -4.74 -39.21
CA PRO A 312 4.04 -5.97 -39.44
C PRO A 312 4.06 -6.91 -38.25
N THR A 313 3.47 -6.53 -37.12
CA THR A 313 3.51 -7.32 -35.88
C THR A 313 2.53 -8.49 -35.95
N PRO A 314 2.97 -9.72 -35.62
CA PRO A 314 2.13 -10.93 -35.77
C PRO A 314 0.86 -10.93 -34.91
N ASP A 315 0.87 -10.23 -33.77
CA ASP A 315 -0.26 -10.13 -32.83
C ASP A 315 -1.16 -8.90 -33.05
N ASN A 316 -1.01 -8.25 -34.24
CA ASN A 316 -1.69 -7.01 -34.59
C ASN A 316 -1.45 -5.83 -33.59
N THR A 317 -0.35 -5.84 -32.85
CA THR A 317 0.05 -4.67 -32.06
C THR A 317 0.02 -3.43 -32.96
N PRO A 318 -0.69 -2.35 -32.59
CA PRO A 318 -0.80 -1.17 -33.43
C PRO A 318 0.57 -0.56 -33.73
N ALA A 319 0.80 -0.16 -34.97
CA ALA A 319 1.87 0.78 -35.27
C ALA A 319 1.35 2.18 -34.99
N TYR A 320 2.17 2.99 -34.35
CA TYR A 320 1.88 4.41 -34.09
C TYR A 320 2.56 5.31 -35.13
N VAL A 321 2.46 6.61 -34.97
CA VAL A 321 3.05 7.57 -35.89
C VAL A 321 4.08 8.41 -35.17
N CYS A 322 5.24 8.63 -35.80
CA CYS A 322 6.29 9.51 -35.31
C CYS A 322 6.76 10.50 -36.41
N TYR A 323 7.54 11.51 -36.03
CA TYR A 323 8.34 12.27 -36.96
C TYR A 323 9.71 11.60 -37.10
N ASP A 324 10.04 11.16 -38.29
CA ASP A 324 11.27 10.44 -38.61
C ASP A 324 12.40 11.40 -39.06
N LEU A 325 13.53 11.39 -38.35
CA LEU A 325 14.70 12.19 -38.66
C LEU A 325 15.46 11.73 -39.92
N LYS A 326 15.32 10.44 -40.32
CA LYS A 326 15.96 9.92 -41.53
C LYS A 326 15.33 10.47 -42.79
N THR A 327 14.00 10.60 -42.77
CA THR A 327 13.21 11.05 -43.94
C THR A 327 12.73 12.50 -43.80
N ASN A 328 12.90 13.12 -42.63
CA ASN A 328 12.32 14.41 -42.26
C ASN A 328 10.83 14.50 -42.54
N SER A 329 10.09 13.47 -42.19
CA SER A 329 8.65 13.39 -42.47
C SER A 329 7.92 12.53 -41.41
N VAL A 330 6.60 12.68 -41.36
CA VAL A 330 5.73 11.85 -40.53
C VAL A 330 5.68 10.45 -41.12
N GLN A 331 5.97 9.44 -40.29
CA GLN A 331 6.07 8.03 -40.70
C GLN A 331 5.37 7.08 -39.71
N PRO A 332 4.90 5.92 -40.18
CA PRO A 332 4.52 4.84 -39.28
C PRO A 332 5.71 4.33 -38.45
N PHE A 333 5.48 4.12 -37.18
CA PHE A 333 6.46 3.59 -36.24
C PHE A 333 5.97 2.24 -35.70
N ALA A 334 6.37 1.17 -36.37
CA ALA A 334 6.06 -0.18 -35.95
C ALA A 334 6.89 -0.62 -34.75
N TYR A 335 6.34 -1.51 -33.95
CA TYR A 335 7.06 -2.14 -32.87
C TYR A 335 8.13 -3.09 -33.41
N SER A 336 9.37 -2.93 -32.96
CA SER A 336 10.53 -3.71 -33.37
C SER A 336 11.65 -3.60 -32.34
N LYS A 337 12.72 -4.36 -32.50
CA LYS A 337 13.99 -4.08 -31.82
C LYS A 337 14.54 -2.70 -32.27
N PRO A 338 15.26 -1.98 -31.38
CA PRO A 338 15.84 -0.68 -31.76
C PRO A 338 16.71 -0.76 -33.01
N GLU A 339 17.53 -1.79 -33.14
CA GLU A 339 18.44 -2.00 -34.28
C GLU A 339 17.70 -2.32 -35.60
N ASP A 340 16.50 -2.89 -35.52
CA ASP A 340 15.67 -3.26 -36.68
C ASP A 340 14.71 -2.13 -37.08
N SER A 341 14.71 -0.99 -36.36
CA SER A 341 13.79 0.09 -36.62
C SER A 341 14.07 0.78 -37.94
N THR A 342 13.04 0.92 -38.77
CA THR A 342 13.11 1.64 -40.04
C THR A 342 13.16 3.15 -39.87
N VAL A 343 12.78 3.68 -38.71
CA VAL A 343 12.71 5.11 -38.39
C VAL A 343 13.74 5.51 -37.31
N ASP A 344 14.13 6.79 -37.32
CA ASP A 344 14.81 7.45 -36.20
C ASP A 344 13.85 8.50 -35.63
N PRO A 345 13.05 8.17 -34.63
CA PRO A 345 11.95 9.03 -34.19
C PRO A 345 12.46 10.26 -33.38
N GLU A 346 11.89 11.41 -33.66
CA GLU A 346 12.13 12.64 -32.88
C GLU A 346 11.26 12.64 -31.61
N ILE A 347 11.87 12.98 -30.48
CA ILE A 347 11.20 13.01 -29.18
C ILE A 347 10.41 14.31 -29.01
N PHE A 348 10.98 15.44 -29.42
CA PHE A 348 10.42 16.78 -29.20
C PHE A 348 10.10 17.46 -30.54
N TRP A 349 8.92 17.17 -31.06
CA TRP A 349 8.52 17.71 -32.36
C TRP A 349 7.11 18.33 -32.29
N THR A 350 6.96 19.43 -33.02
CA THR A 350 5.69 20.06 -33.34
C THR A 350 5.67 20.40 -34.83
N GLY A 351 4.62 20.01 -35.53
CA GLY A 351 4.47 20.34 -36.94
C GLY A 351 3.12 20.01 -37.53
N THR A 352 2.90 20.46 -38.78
CA THR A 352 1.61 20.24 -39.46
C THR A 352 1.73 19.08 -40.45
N TYR A 353 0.77 18.17 -40.42
CA TYR A 353 0.64 17.10 -41.37
C TYR A 353 -0.83 16.96 -41.79
N ASN A 354 -1.10 16.84 -43.07
CA ASN A 354 -2.45 16.81 -43.65
C ASN A 354 -3.38 17.93 -43.13
N GLY A 355 -2.83 19.13 -42.93
CA GLY A 355 -3.59 20.30 -42.46
C GLY A 355 -3.90 20.36 -40.96
N LYS A 356 -3.44 19.43 -40.18
CA LYS A 356 -3.61 19.33 -38.71
C LYS A 356 -2.25 19.44 -38.02
N THR A 357 -2.18 20.18 -36.94
CA THR A 357 -0.94 20.34 -36.15
C THR A 357 -0.86 19.30 -35.06
N TYR A 358 0.21 18.52 -35.09
CA TYR A 358 0.51 17.46 -34.11
C TYR A 358 1.72 17.86 -33.25
N LYS A 359 1.76 17.31 -32.07
CA LYS A 359 2.93 17.31 -31.19
C LYS A 359 3.27 15.87 -30.81
N THR A 360 4.54 15.59 -30.60
CA THR A 360 4.93 14.35 -29.94
C THR A 360 4.54 14.37 -28.45
N ALA A 361 4.32 13.20 -27.87
CA ALA A 361 4.08 13.07 -26.43
C ALA A 361 5.21 13.71 -25.60
N GLY A 362 6.46 13.52 -26.03
CA GLY A 362 7.63 14.16 -25.40
C GLY A 362 7.59 15.68 -25.47
N GLN A 363 7.12 16.26 -26.60
CA GLN A 363 6.96 17.71 -26.73
C GLN A 363 5.90 18.25 -25.76
N ILE A 364 4.80 17.53 -25.60
CA ILE A 364 3.74 17.91 -24.63
C ILE A 364 4.30 17.87 -23.21
N TYR A 365 5.05 16.84 -22.88
CA TYR A 365 5.69 16.72 -21.57
C TYR A 365 6.70 17.83 -21.29
N LYS A 366 7.48 18.20 -22.34
CA LYS A 366 8.45 19.29 -22.25
C LYS A 366 7.78 20.64 -22.01
N GLU A 367 6.65 20.90 -22.66
CA GLU A 367 5.86 22.13 -22.49
C GLU A 367 5.25 22.20 -21.08
N GLU A 368 4.76 21.09 -20.54
CA GLU A 368 4.24 21.02 -19.18
C GLU A 368 5.33 21.30 -18.13
N ALA A 369 6.53 20.80 -18.38
CA ALA A 369 7.66 21.03 -17.49
C ALA A 369 8.29 22.45 -17.64
N GLU A 370 8.04 23.16 -18.73
CA GLU A 370 8.69 24.45 -19.05
C GLU A 370 8.63 25.50 -17.93
N PRO A 371 7.51 25.72 -17.22
CA PRO A 371 7.43 26.69 -16.14
C PRO A 371 8.28 26.32 -14.90
N TRP A 372 8.64 25.06 -14.75
CA TRP A 372 9.24 24.51 -13.54
C TRP A 372 10.77 24.67 -13.51
N THR A 373 11.26 25.93 -13.48
CA THR A 373 12.67 26.20 -13.22
C THR A 373 13.04 25.79 -11.79
N LEU A 374 14.33 25.65 -11.49
CA LEU A 374 14.77 25.34 -10.13
C LEU A 374 14.31 26.41 -9.13
N GLU A 375 14.35 27.67 -9.54
CA GLU A 375 13.92 28.83 -8.74
C GLU A 375 12.40 28.82 -8.52
N HIS A 376 11.60 28.50 -9.56
CA HIS A 376 10.17 28.38 -9.40
C HIS A 376 9.79 27.18 -8.50
N CYS A 377 10.51 26.08 -8.62
CA CYS A 377 10.36 24.94 -7.70
C CYS A 377 10.71 25.34 -6.26
N GLU A 378 11.76 26.12 -6.03
CA GLU A 378 12.10 26.65 -4.72
C GLU A 378 10.97 27.53 -4.16
N GLU A 379 10.42 28.41 -4.98
CA GLU A 379 9.32 29.30 -4.59
C GLU A 379 8.07 28.50 -4.17
N VAL A 380 7.65 27.52 -4.99
CA VAL A 380 6.39 26.80 -4.80
C VAL A 380 6.55 25.59 -3.86
N CYS A 381 7.59 24.80 -4.07
CA CYS A 381 7.80 23.53 -3.36
C CYS A 381 8.78 23.63 -2.17
N TRP A 382 9.38 24.80 -1.95
CA TRP A 382 10.35 25.12 -0.89
C TRP A 382 11.64 24.30 -0.93
N VAL A 383 11.92 23.66 -2.05
CA VAL A 383 13.16 22.91 -2.27
C VAL A 383 14.25 23.87 -2.76
N PRO A 384 15.37 24.05 -2.02
CA PRO A 384 16.43 24.96 -2.43
C PRO A 384 16.97 24.60 -3.81
N ALA A 385 17.07 25.59 -4.72
CA ALA A 385 17.43 25.39 -6.11
C ALA A 385 18.79 24.70 -6.28
N ASP A 386 19.79 25.07 -5.49
CA ASP A 386 21.12 24.47 -5.49
C ASP A 386 21.11 23.00 -5.07
N LYS A 387 20.28 22.64 -4.09
CA LYS A 387 20.09 21.26 -3.63
C LYS A 387 19.35 20.43 -4.66
N ASN A 388 18.34 21.01 -5.28
CA ASN A 388 17.57 20.37 -6.33
C ASN A 388 18.46 20.05 -7.53
N GLU A 389 19.27 21.02 -7.98
CA GLU A 389 20.25 20.79 -9.04
C GLU A 389 21.25 19.69 -8.67
N GLN A 390 21.81 19.73 -7.47
CA GLN A 390 22.73 18.69 -6.97
C GLN A 390 22.10 17.30 -7.03
N ALA A 391 20.83 17.17 -6.61
CA ALA A 391 20.11 15.91 -6.65
C ALA A 391 19.91 15.41 -8.07
N ILE A 392 19.47 16.27 -9.00
CA ILE A 392 19.26 15.90 -10.40
C ILE A 392 20.58 15.45 -11.05
N ARG A 393 21.66 16.19 -10.83
CA ARG A 393 22.99 15.86 -11.40
C ARG A 393 23.51 14.52 -10.87
N LEU A 394 23.29 14.24 -9.58
CA LEU A 394 23.64 12.95 -8.98
C LEU A 394 22.79 11.81 -9.56
N TYR A 395 21.47 11.98 -9.64
CA TYR A 395 20.55 11.01 -10.20
C TYR A 395 20.82 10.68 -11.67
N THR A 396 21.19 11.68 -12.47
CA THR A 396 21.45 11.53 -13.91
C THR A 396 22.89 11.15 -14.24
N HIS A 397 23.77 10.99 -13.25
CA HIS A 397 25.21 10.80 -13.46
C HIS A 397 25.85 11.86 -14.35
N ALA A 398 25.33 13.11 -14.32
CA ALA A 398 25.75 14.18 -15.23
C ALA A 398 27.25 14.45 -15.15
N ASP A 399 27.89 14.27 -14.01
CA ASP A 399 29.28 14.54 -13.73
C ASP A 399 30.19 13.30 -13.89
N ASP A 400 29.62 12.10 -14.18
CA ASP A 400 30.36 10.83 -14.21
C ASP A 400 30.97 10.50 -15.61
N GLY A 401 31.10 11.50 -16.45
CA GLY A 401 31.77 11.37 -17.73
C GLY A 401 31.07 10.42 -18.72
N ASN A 402 31.76 9.36 -19.12
CA ASN A 402 31.18 8.37 -20.07
C ASN A 402 30.20 7.38 -19.40
N ARG A 403 30.07 7.44 -18.09
CA ARG A 403 29.09 6.61 -17.38
C ARG A 403 27.66 7.18 -17.41
N ALA A 404 27.51 8.45 -17.74
CA ALA A 404 26.22 9.11 -17.84
C ALA A 404 25.32 8.41 -18.89
N PRO A 405 24.09 8.03 -18.58
CA PRO A 405 23.16 7.37 -19.52
C PRO A 405 22.92 8.17 -20.80
N CYS A 406 22.95 9.49 -20.73
CA CYS A 406 22.83 10.37 -21.90
C CYS A 406 24.00 10.25 -22.90
N LYS A 407 25.10 9.62 -22.50
CA LYS A 407 26.25 9.30 -23.34
C LYS A 407 26.35 7.81 -23.67
N GLY A 408 25.28 7.03 -23.44
CA GLY A 408 25.29 5.59 -23.59
C GLY A 408 26.04 4.86 -22.48
N GLY A 409 26.28 5.51 -21.35
CA GLY A 409 26.94 4.94 -20.18
C GLY A 409 26.06 3.99 -19.36
N ASP A 410 26.68 3.30 -18.45
CA ASP A 410 26.09 2.26 -17.60
C ASP A 410 25.77 2.70 -16.17
N GLY A 411 25.84 3.99 -15.87
CA GLY A 411 25.45 4.56 -14.60
C GLY A 411 24.00 4.21 -14.25
N VAL A 412 23.73 3.85 -12.99
CA VAL A 412 22.45 3.34 -12.54
C VAL A 412 21.97 4.07 -11.28
N ALA A 413 20.76 4.60 -11.37
CA ALA A 413 20.03 5.11 -10.23
C ALA A 413 18.61 4.54 -10.17
N GLY A 414 18.01 4.50 -9.01
CA GLY A 414 16.64 4.00 -8.83
C GLY A 414 15.86 4.86 -7.85
N ILE A 415 14.55 5.02 -8.10
CA ILE A 415 13.63 5.75 -7.23
C ILE A 415 12.81 4.77 -6.41
N CYS A 416 12.89 4.89 -5.08
CA CYS A 416 12.03 4.23 -4.13
C CYS A 416 10.92 5.19 -3.71
N ASN A 417 9.71 4.98 -4.21
CA ASN A 417 8.54 5.80 -3.90
C ASN A 417 7.75 5.23 -2.71
N GLY A 418 7.60 6.02 -1.65
CA GLY A 418 6.88 5.62 -0.45
C GLY A 418 5.41 6.02 -0.42
N VAL A 419 4.72 5.52 0.60
CA VAL A 419 3.26 5.65 0.76
C VAL A 419 2.75 7.09 0.94
N ALA A 420 3.62 8.06 1.25
CA ALA A 420 3.15 9.42 1.46
C ALA A 420 2.62 10.05 0.16
N ALA A 421 3.14 9.64 -0.99
CA ALA A 421 2.68 10.06 -2.31
C ALA A 421 1.24 9.62 -2.63
N ASP A 422 0.79 8.47 -2.09
CA ASP A 422 -0.58 7.99 -2.28
C ASP A 422 -1.62 8.78 -1.45
N MET A 423 -1.16 9.53 -0.44
CA MET A 423 -2.01 10.25 0.50
C MET A 423 -2.17 11.73 0.14
N THR A 424 -2.32 12.01 -1.14
CA THR A 424 -2.47 13.36 -1.69
C THR A 424 -3.56 13.41 -2.75
N GLU A 425 -3.99 14.61 -3.09
CA GLU A 425 -4.91 14.84 -4.21
C GLU A 425 -4.25 14.53 -5.56
N SER A 426 -2.91 14.56 -5.63
CA SER A 426 -2.12 14.19 -6.82
C SER A 426 -1.69 12.72 -6.85
N ALA A 427 -2.39 11.82 -6.15
CA ALA A 427 -2.02 10.41 -6.02
C ALA A 427 -1.89 9.65 -7.35
N SER A 428 -2.61 10.05 -8.41
CA SER A 428 -2.45 9.49 -9.76
C SER A 428 -1.23 10.07 -10.50
N GLN A 429 -0.83 11.30 -10.19
CA GLN A 429 0.17 12.04 -10.94
C GLN A 429 1.61 11.79 -10.45
N VAL A 430 1.80 11.62 -9.14
CA VAL A 430 3.14 11.37 -8.57
C VAL A 430 3.76 10.08 -9.13
N PRO A 431 3.06 8.93 -9.15
CA PRO A 431 3.62 7.71 -9.74
C PRO A 431 3.97 7.85 -11.23
N ILE A 432 3.10 8.47 -12.03
CA ILE A 432 3.36 8.73 -13.46
C ILE A 432 4.66 9.54 -13.63
N GLY A 433 4.84 10.56 -12.80
CA GLY A 433 6.02 11.40 -12.86
C GLY A 433 7.31 10.65 -12.49
N LEU A 434 7.31 9.92 -11.36
CA LEU A 434 8.50 9.20 -10.89
C LEU A 434 8.89 8.05 -11.84
N MET A 435 7.91 7.26 -12.31
CA MET A 435 8.14 6.23 -13.34
C MET A 435 8.63 6.84 -14.65
N GLY A 436 8.11 8.02 -15.00
CA GLY A 436 8.55 8.79 -16.16
C GLY A 436 10.02 9.18 -16.08
N LEU A 437 10.50 9.63 -14.91
CA LEU A 437 11.91 9.96 -14.68
C LEU A 437 12.80 8.72 -14.87
N ASP A 438 12.47 7.59 -14.23
CA ASP A 438 13.24 6.35 -14.40
C ASP A 438 13.22 5.89 -15.87
N SER A 439 12.11 6.08 -16.57
CA SER A 439 11.96 5.67 -17.97
C SER A 439 12.83 6.48 -18.94
N ILE A 440 12.85 7.80 -18.81
CA ILE A 440 13.69 8.63 -19.70
C ILE A 440 15.19 8.42 -19.44
N MET A 441 15.54 7.93 -18.25
CA MET A 441 16.92 7.57 -17.92
C MET A 441 17.29 6.14 -18.35
N GLY A 442 16.29 5.30 -18.68
CA GLY A 442 16.48 3.88 -18.97
C GLY A 442 16.83 3.06 -17.71
N TYR A 443 16.38 3.50 -16.53
CA TYR A 443 16.58 2.83 -15.25
C TYR A 443 15.48 1.80 -15.00
N ILE A 444 15.32 0.87 -15.93
CA ILE A 444 14.24 -0.11 -15.90
C ILE A 444 14.77 -1.50 -16.24
N ASN A 445 14.32 -2.51 -15.53
CA ASN A 445 14.67 -3.91 -15.72
C ASN A 445 16.18 -4.20 -15.74
N LYS A 446 16.94 -3.47 -14.95
CA LYS A 446 18.38 -3.66 -14.76
C LYS A 446 18.68 -3.98 -13.29
N PRO A 447 19.82 -4.59 -12.99
CA PRO A 447 20.25 -4.77 -11.60
C PRO A 447 20.31 -3.44 -10.84
N GLY A 448 19.64 -3.36 -9.69
CA GLY A 448 19.63 -2.17 -8.82
C GLY A 448 18.60 -1.09 -9.14
N VAL A 449 17.69 -1.33 -10.06
CA VAL A 449 16.60 -0.40 -10.42
C VAL A 449 15.24 -1.09 -10.49
N ALA A 450 14.23 -0.34 -10.91
CA ALA A 450 12.87 -0.81 -11.10
C ALA A 450 12.77 -2.07 -11.95
N MET A 451 12.04 -3.07 -11.45
CA MET A 451 11.69 -4.27 -12.17
C MET A 451 10.19 -4.25 -12.51
N THR A 452 9.86 -4.17 -13.78
CA THR A 452 8.47 -4.02 -14.23
C THR A 452 7.65 -5.30 -14.13
N GLN A 453 8.30 -6.45 -13.97
CA GLN A 453 7.62 -7.72 -13.70
C GLN A 453 8.44 -8.62 -12.78
N LYS A 454 7.78 -9.21 -11.81
CA LYS A 454 8.34 -10.11 -10.82
C LYS A 454 7.86 -11.54 -11.06
N GLY A 455 8.64 -12.52 -10.66
CA GLY A 455 8.16 -13.90 -10.60
C GLY A 455 7.86 -14.56 -11.94
N GLY A 456 8.58 -14.23 -13.00
CA GLY A 456 8.51 -14.98 -14.26
C GLY A 456 7.36 -14.62 -15.21
N GLY A 457 6.84 -13.40 -15.11
CA GLY A 457 5.74 -12.95 -15.99
C GLY A 457 6.00 -13.03 -17.49
N TYR A 458 7.27 -13.19 -17.92
CA TYR A 458 7.67 -13.38 -19.31
C TYR A 458 7.99 -14.84 -19.68
N PHE A 459 8.00 -15.75 -18.69
CA PHE A 459 8.36 -17.14 -18.97
C PHE A 459 7.16 -18.06 -18.73
N THR A 460 6.82 -18.81 -19.76
CA THR A 460 5.95 -19.99 -19.66
C THR A 460 6.78 -21.24 -19.80
N ALA A 461 6.50 -22.24 -18.97
CA ALA A 461 7.08 -23.56 -19.15
C ALA A 461 6.28 -24.33 -20.22
N THR A 462 6.93 -24.80 -21.25
CA THR A 462 6.31 -25.76 -22.18
C THR A 462 5.95 -27.04 -21.44
N PRO A 463 5.03 -27.89 -21.97
CA PRO A 463 4.75 -29.22 -21.40
C PRO A 463 5.99 -30.10 -21.23
N THR A 464 7.07 -29.82 -21.96
CA THR A 464 8.37 -30.52 -21.89
C THR A 464 9.32 -29.86 -20.88
N GLY A 465 8.92 -28.79 -20.18
CA GLY A 465 9.72 -28.08 -19.20
C GLY A 465 10.71 -27.07 -19.80
N GLU A 466 10.68 -26.83 -21.10
CA GLU A 466 11.48 -25.79 -21.74
C GLU A 466 10.89 -24.41 -21.43
N LYS A 467 11.70 -23.45 -20.99
CA LYS A 467 11.28 -22.07 -20.76
C LYS A 467 11.22 -21.35 -22.10
N VAL A 468 10.06 -20.79 -22.41
CA VAL A 468 9.86 -19.92 -23.57
C VAL A 468 9.52 -18.51 -23.09
N ILE A 469 9.98 -17.51 -23.83
CA ILE A 469 9.69 -16.13 -23.56
C ILE A 469 8.45 -15.76 -24.38
N GLU A 470 7.40 -15.37 -23.68
CA GLU A 470 6.19 -14.82 -24.31
C GLU A 470 6.09 -13.33 -24.03
N ARG A 471 5.42 -12.61 -24.94
CA ARG A 471 5.13 -11.22 -24.67
C ARG A 471 4.12 -11.11 -23.52
N PRO A 472 4.30 -10.16 -22.61
CA PRO A 472 3.38 -9.98 -21.50
C PRO A 472 1.98 -9.65 -22.04
N VAL A 473 0.96 -10.10 -21.32
CA VAL A 473 -0.43 -9.76 -21.59
C VAL A 473 -0.60 -8.26 -21.43
N THR A 474 -1.25 -7.61 -22.38
CA THR A 474 -1.52 -6.17 -22.27
C THR A 474 -2.56 -5.89 -21.20
N TYR A 475 -2.55 -4.67 -20.65
CA TYR A 475 -3.54 -4.24 -19.66
C TYR A 475 -4.99 -4.34 -20.17
N ASN A 476 -5.22 -4.29 -21.50
CA ASN A 476 -6.54 -4.48 -22.10
C ASN A 476 -7.05 -5.93 -21.96
N ASN A 477 -6.17 -6.89 -21.75
CA ASN A 477 -6.50 -8.30 -21.57
C ASN A 477 -6.52 -8.74 -20.11
N GLY A 478 -6.13 -7.87 -19.23
CA GLY A 478 -6.14 -8.11 -17.81
C GLY A 478 -5.42 -7.00 -17.05
N PHE A 479 -6.09 -6.40 -16.13
CA PHE A 479 -5.46 -5.59 -15.09
C PHE A 479 -4.68 -6.60 -14.24
N GLY A 480 -3.52 -7.01 -14.73
CA GLY A 480 -2.78 -8.20 -14.30
C GLY A 480 -2.68 -8.32 -12.79
N GLY A 481 -2.90 -9.53 -12.32
CA GLY A 481 -2.82 -9.89 -10.93
C GLY A 481 -4.16 -10.03 -10.23
N MET A 482 -4.06 -10.28 -8.97
CA MET A 482 -5.08 -10.73 -8.04
C MET A 482 -6.44 -10.02 -8.14
N PHE A 483 -6.43 -8.71 -8.38
CA PHE A 483 -7.67 -7.91 -8.38
C PHE A 483 -8.43 -7.96 -9.69
N SER A 484 -7.73 -8.09 -10.81
CA SER A 484 -8.37 -8.15 -12.12
C SER A 484 -9.10 -9.47 -12.33
N ASP A 485 -8.51 -10.55 -11.91
CA ASP A 485 -9.10 -11.87 -12.04
C ASP A 485 -10.28 -12.04 -11.10
N MET A 486 -10.23 -11.45 -9.92
CA MET A 486 -11.31 -11.48 -8.94
C MET A 486 -12.57 -10.75 -9.40
N TYR A 487 -12.42 -9.59 -10.04
CA TYR A 487 -13.55 -8.73 -10.39
C TYR A 487 -13.80 -8.64 -11.92
N GLY A 488 -13.02 -9.30 -12.73
CA GLY A 488 -13.09 -9.15 -14.20
C GLY A 488 -12.78 -7.72 -14.67
N VAL A 489 -12.29 -6.88 -13.77
CA VAL A 489 -12.16 -5.45 -13.95
C VAL A 489 -11.06 -5.11 -14.96
N GLY A 490 -9.95 -5.84 -14.91
CA GLY A 490 -8.84 -5.63 -15.82
C GLY A 490 -9.20 -5.77 -17.28
N ALA A 491 -10.26 -6.52 -17.52
CA ALA A 491 -10.77 -6.73 -18.85
C ALA A 491 -11.48 -5.52 -19.47
N VAL A 492 -11.82 -4.52 -18.69
CA VAL A 492 -12.63 -3.36 -19.13
C VAL A 492 -11.91 -2.03 -18.99
N ILE A 493 -10.67 -2.01 -18.50
CA ILE A 493 -9.90 -0.77 -18.38
C ILE A 493 -9.75 -0.11 -19.76
N GLY A 494 -10.20 1.14 -19.85
CA GLY A 494 -10.11 1.91 -21.06
C GLY A 494 -10.96 1.43 -22.22
N MET A 495 -11.74 0.36 -22.06
CA MET A 495 -12.67 -0.13 -23.07
C MET A 495 -14.04 0.55 -22.94
N SER A 496 -14.63 0.90 -24.05
CA SER A 496 -16.05 1.24 -24.13
C SER A 496 -16.93 0.00 -23.86
N GLU A 497 -18.21 0.22 -23.54
CA GLU A 497 -19.18 -0.89 -23.39
C GLU A 497 -19.23 -1.80 -24.63
N ALA A 498 -19.14 -1.21 -25.82
CA ALA A 498 -19.17 -1.96 -27.08
C ALA A 498 -17.93 -2.84 -27.25
N GLU A 499 -16.73 -2.31 -26.98
CA GLU A 499 -15.48 -3.06 -27.07
C GLU A 499 -15.44 -4.19 -26.04
N ASN A 500 -15.89 -3.93 -24.81
CA ASN A 500 -15.94 -4.97 -23.78
C ASN A 500 -16.93 -6.08 -24.15
N LYS A 501 -18.10 -5.74 -24.70
CA LYS A 501 -19.08 -6.70 -25.20
C LYS A 501 -18.50 -7.56 -26.33
N GLU A 502 -17.85 -6.95 -27.32
CA GLU A 502 -17.20 -7.68 -28.42
C GLU A 502 -16.10 -8.62 -27.90
N ARG A 503 -15.33 -8.16 -26.89
CA ARG A 503 -14.30 -8.97 -26.26
C ARG A 503 -14.91 -10.19 -25.54
N ILE A 504 -15.97 -10.00 -24.76
CA ILE A 504 -16.67 -11.08 -24.05
C ILE A 504 -17.22 -12.08 -25.04
N GLU A 505 -17.79 -11.62 -26.16
CA GLU A 505 -18.29 -12.50 -27.23
C GLU A 505 -17.15 -13.28 -27.91
N LYS A 506 -16.00 -12.66 -28.16
CA LYS A 506 -14.82 -13.32 -28.76
C LYS A 506 -14.17 -14.33 -27.82
N LEU A 507 -14.08 -14.03 -26.53
CA LEU A 507 -13.51 -14.95 -25.56
C LEU A 507 -14.42 -16.13 -25.24
N GLY A 508 -15.73 -15.97 -25.40
CA GLY A 508 -16.74 -17.04 -25.38
C GLY A 508 -16.52 -18.10 -24.31
N ALA A 509 -16.46 -19.35 -24.72
CA ALA A 509 -16.31 -20.52 -23.86
C ALA A 509 -14.90 -20.68 -23.24
N ALA A 510 -13.91 -19.93 -23.71
CA ALA A 510 -12.54 -19.95 -23.13
C ALA A 510 -12.44 -19.14 -21.83
N MET A 511 -13.44 -18.30 -21.52
CA MET A 511 -13.45 -17.53 -20.27
C MET A 511 -13.87 -18.44 -19.12
N PRO A 512 -13.16 -18.44 -17.98
CA PRO A 512 -13.58 -19.17 -16.78
C PRO A 512 -15.01 -18.83 -16.39
N ASP A 513 -15.76 -19.80 -15.88
CA ASP A 513 -17.17 -19.59 -15.48
C ASP A 513 -17.31 -18.48 -14.43
N SER A 514 -16.34 -18.38 -13.50
CA SER A 514 -16.28 -17.32 -12.50
C SER A 514 -16.21 -15.92 -13.13
N GLN A 515 -15.40 -15.71 -14.16
CA GLN A 515 -15.30 -14.44 -14.86
C GLN A 515 -16.59 -14.14 -15.66
N ARG A 516 -17.21 -15.14 -16.26
CA ARG A 516 -18.49 -14.96 -16.98
C ARG A 516 -19.61 -14.55 -16.02
N ILE A 517 -19.70 -15.22 -14.87
CA ILE A 517 -20.69 -14.92 -13.84
C ILE A 517 -20.47 -13.52 -13.28
N LEU A 518 -19.22 -13.16 -12.98
CA LEU A 518 -18.88 -11.85 -12.45
C LEU A 518 -19.19 -10.73 -13.45
N ASN A 519 -18.77 -10.88 -14.71
CA ASN A 519 -19.10 -9.90 -15.75
C ASN A 519 -20.61 -9.74 -15.92
N LYS A 520 -21.38 -10.83 -15.89
CA LYS A 520 -22.83 -10.79 -15.96
C LYS A 520 -23.44 -10.12 -14.73
N LEU A 521 -22.94 -10.42 -13.55
CA LEU A 521 -23.34 -9.78 -12.29
C LEU A 521 -23.13 -8.26 -12.33
N LEU A 522 -21.96 -7.84 -12.79
CA LEU A 522 -21.59 -6.43 -12.89
C LEU A 522 -22.38 -5.69 -13.97
N GLN A 523 -22.64 -6.32 -15.13
CA GLN A 523 -23.36 -5.70 -16.23
C GLN A 523 -24.88 -5.71 -16.04
N ASP A 524 -25.45 -6.85 -15.60
CA ASP A 524 -26.91 -7.02 -15.57
C ASP A 524 -27.55 -6.53 -14.28
N ARG A 525 -26.82 -6.49 -13.17
CA ARG A 525 -27.39 -6.30 -11.85
C ARG A 525 -27.02 -5.03 -11.12
N LEU A 526 -25.83 -4.55 -11.39
CA LEU A 526 -25.32 -3.37 -10.69
C LEU A 526 -25.55 -2.08 -11.46
N GLY A 527 -26.32 -2.16 -12.57
CA GLY A 527 -26.65 -1.01 -13.36
C GLY A 527 -25.43 -0.28 -13.89
N MET A 528 -24.33 -1.01 -14.20
CA MET A 528 -23.10 -0.39 -14.70
C MET A 528 -23.31 0.52 -15.89
N LYS A 529 -24.41 0.31 -16.64
CA LYS A 529 -24.82 1.21 -17.72
C LYS A 529 -25.12 2.61 -17.24
N ASP A 530 -25.69 2.71 -16.03
CA ASP A 530 -26.25 3.95 -15.49
C ASP A 530 -25.40 4.55 -14.36
N HIS A 531 -24.52 3.75 -13.76
CA HIS A 531 -23.71 4.13 -12.59
C HIS A 531 -22.22 3.92 -12.89
N LYS A 532 -21.63 4.79 -13.68
CA LYS A 532 -20.19 4.92 -13.83
C LYS A 532 -19.58 5.11 -12.43
N GLY A 533 -18.50 4.47 -12.15
CA GLY A 533 -17.88 4.57 -10.82
C GLY A 533 -18.40 3.59 -9.77
N LEU A 534 -19.34 2.72 -10.08
CA LEU A 534 -19.78 1.68 -9.16
C LEU A 534 -18.62 0.80 -8.68
N TYR A 535 -17.63 0.57 -9.51
CA TYR A 535 -16.42 -0.16 -9.16
C TYR A 535 -15.47 0.57 -8.22
N ALA A 536 -15.65 1.86 -8.01
CA ALA A 536 -14.90 2.59 -6.99
C ALA A 536 -15.02 1.93 -5.61
N TRP A 537 -16.09 1.20 -5.39
CA TRP A 537 -16.30 0.38 -4.20
C TRP A 537 -15.35 -0.80 -4.10
N CYS A 538 -15.01 -1.40 -5.22
CA CYS A 538 -14.21 -2.62 -5.25
C CYS A 538 -12.76 -2.41 -4.80
N HIS A 539 -12.28 -1.17 -4.74
CA HIS A 539 -10.92 -0.87 -4.29
C HIS A 539 -10.86 0.38 -3.43
N SER A 540 -11.99 0.66 -2.74
CA SER A 540 -11.94 1.59 -1.63
C SER A 540 -11.84 3.05 -2.01
N HIS A 541 -12.65 3.45 -2.95
CA HIS A 541 -12.88 4.88 -3.15
C HIS A 541 -13.60 5.44 -1.93
N ILE A 542 -12.80 5.84 -0.93
CA ILE A 542 -13.25 6.14 0.45
C ILE A 542 -14.42 7.13 0.49
N PRO A 543 -14.38 8.28 -0.23
CA PRO A 543 -15.48 9.22 -0.25
C PRO A 543 -16.80 8.62 -0.76
N THR A 544 -16.73 7.79 -1.81
CA THR A 544 -17.91 7.16 -2.42
C THR A 544 -18.56 6.14 -1.48
N VAL A 545 -17.77 5.30 -0.82
CA VAL A 545 -18.28 4.32 0.16
C VAL A 545 -18.98 5.04 1.31
N ARG A 546 -18.35 6.07 1.87
CA ARG A 546 -18.96 6.86 2.94
C ARG A 546 -20.26 7.52 2.48
N GLN A 547 -20.26 8.11 1.28
CA GLN A 547 -21.45 8.75 0.72
C GLN A 547 -22.60 7.75 0.59
N ALA A 548 -22.32 6.56 0.09
CA ALA A 548 -23.34 5.54 -0.10
C ALA A 548 -23.94 5.05 1.23
N ILE A 549 -23.12 4.88 2.28
CA ILE A 549 -23.62 4.56 3.61
C ILE A 549 -24.54 5.71 4.10
N ALA A 550 -24.13 6.97 3.92
CA ALA A 550 -24.85 8.14 4.40
C ALA A 550 -26.15 8.41 3.64
N THR A 551 -26.17 8.22 2.31
CA THR A 551 -27.26 8.67 1.44
C THR A 551 -28.09 7.52 0.84
N GLY A 552 -27.53 6.32 0.80
CA GLY A 552 -28.11 5.17 0.08
C GLY A 552 -27.88 5.20 -1.43
N GLU A 553 -27.10 6.14 -1.95
CA GLU A 553 -26.82 6.27 -3.39
C GLU A 553 -25.37 5.83 -3.73
N PRO A 554 -25.17 5.02 -4.77
CA PRO A 554 -26.14 4.42 -5.69
C PRO A 554 -26.96 3.26 -5.08
N TYR A 555 -26.55 2.73 -3.97
CA TYR A 555 -27.27 1.74 -3.15
C TYR A 555 -26.74 1.80 -1.70
N LYS A 556 -27.53 1.30 -0.75
CA LYS A 556 -27.17 1.36 0.68
C LYS A 556 -26.51 0.06 1.13
N PRO A 557 -25.23 0.08 1.53
CA PRO A 557 -24.61 -1.01 2.29
C PRO A 557 -25.26 -1.09 3.69
N ARG A 558 -25.63 -2.29 4.12
CA ARG A 558 -26.39 -2.49 5.36
C ARG A 558 -25.73 -3.44 6.34
N VAL A 559 -25.04 -4.47 5.82
CA VAL A 559 -24.30 -5.40 6.67
C VAL A 559 -22.82 -5.32 6.32
N TRP A 560 -22.05 -4.99 7.31
CA TRP A 560 -20.60 -4.79 7.19
C TRP A 560 -19.85 -5.92 7.89
N PHE A 561 -19.02 -6.66 7.16
CA PHE A 561 -18.09 -7.63 7.75
C PHE A 561 -16.68 -7.00 7.73
N ASP A 562 -16.27 -6.47 8.89
CA ASP A 562 -14.92 -5.90 9.04
C ASP A 562 -13.91 -6.96 9.47
N MET A 563 -12.95 -7.24 8.63
CA MET A 563 -11.97 -8.30 8.84
C MET A 563 -10.66 -7.84 9.44
N SER A 564 -10.41 -6.54 9.56
CA SER A 564 -9.28 -6.04 10.34
C SER A 564 -9.24 -4.52 10.40
N GLY A 565 -8.46 -4.02 11.34
CA GLY A 565 -8.10 -2.63 11.48
C GLY A 565 -9.07 -1.82 12.33
N ASN A 566 -8.59 -0.68 12.84
CA ASN A 566 -9.39 0.27 13.60
C ASN A 566 -9.85 1.39 12.67
N LYS A 567 -11.09 1.33 12.20
CA LYS A 567 -11.64 2.29 11.23
C LYS A 567 -11.68 3.73 11.77
N LEU A 568 -11.86 3.91 13.08
CA LEU A 568 -11.80 5.25 13.70
C LEU A 568 -10.37 5.80 13.83
N ALA A 569 -9.35 4.94 13.78
CA ALA A 569 -7.97 5.39 13.74
C ALA A 569 -7.50 5.73 12.33
N MET A 570 -7.95 5.00 11.31
CA MET A 570 -7.35 5.02 9.98
C MET A 570 -8.10 5.86 8.95
N LEU A 571 -9.39 6.10 9.13
CA LEU A 571 -10.21 6.85 8.17
C LEU A 571 -10.09 8.36 8.41
N GLY A 572 -9.85 9.10 7.33
CA GLY A 572 -9.81 10.55 7.38
C GLY A 572 -11.15 11.16 7.79
N ASN A 573 -11.09 12.26 8.54
CA ASN A 573 -12.23 12.85 9.19
C ASN A 573 -13.04 11.83 10.00
N ALA A 574 -12.37 11.20 10.97
CA ALA A 574 -12.91 10.10 11.77
C ALA A 574 -14.30 10.40 12.39
N LYS A 575 -14.55 11.66 12.75
CA LYS A 575 -15.86 12.09 13.26
C LYS A 575 -16.97 11.86 12.25
N SER A 576 -16.73 12.19 10.99
CA SER A 576 -17.73 12.02 9.94
C SER A 576 -18.05 10.56 9.63
N TRP A 577 -17.10 9.64 9.88
CA TRP A 577 -17.34 8.21 9.79
C TRP A 577 -18.14 7.71 10.99
N TYR A 578 -17.82 8.18 12.19
CA TYR A 578 -18.58 7.85 13.38
C TYR A 578 -20.07 8.22 13.22
N GLU A 579 -20.37 9.37 12.60
CA GLU A 579 -21.73 9.84 12.33
C GLU A 579 -22.52 8.93 11.36
N VAL A 580 -21.86 8.16 10.48
CA VAL A 580 -22.55 7.29 9.52
C VAL A 580 -22.62 5.83 9.95
N PHE A 581 -21.90 5.39 10.99
CA PHE A 581 -22.00 4.03 11.48
C PHE A 581 -23.42 3.59 11.88
N PRO A 582 -24.27 4.45 12.49
CA PRO A 582 -25.66 4.11 12.78
C PRO A 582 -26.52 3.76 11.56
N GLU A 583 -26.09 4.20 10.36
CA GLU A 583 -26.74 3.89 9.08
C GLU A 583 -26.47 2.47 8.57
N VAL A 584 -25.56 1.74 9.19
CA VAL A 584 -25.28 0.33 8.92
C VAL A 584 -26.04 -0.54 9.92
N ASP A 585 -26.91 -1.40 9.41
CA ASP A 585 -27.86 -2.17 10.24
C ASP A 585 -27.17 -3.18 11.14
N PHE A 586 -26.09 -3.82 10.66
CA PHE A 586 -25.32 -4.80 11.44
C PHE A 586 -23.84 -4.80 11.06
N ILE A 587 -22.97 -4.72 12.06
CA ILE A 587 -21.52 -4.70 11.88
C ILE A 587 -20.88 -5.91 12.57
N ILE A 588 -20.22 -6.74 11.79
CA ILE A 588 -19.44 -7.89 12.25
C ILE A 588 -17.97 -7.49 12.21
N GLY A 589 -17.26 -7.63 13.33
CA GLY A 589 -15.82 -7.47 13.41
C GLY A 589 -15.13 -8.81 13.60
N GLN A 590 -13.92 -8.96 13.08
CA GLN A 590 -13.03 -10.04 13.47
C GLN A 590 -11.64 -9.48 13.77
N TYR A 591 -11.17 -9.63 14.99
CA TYR A 591 -9.87 -9.09 15.39
C TYR A 591 -9.37 -9.74 16.68
N PRO A 592 -8.05 -9.80 16.92
CA PRO A 592 -7.54 -10.35 18.17
C PRO A 592 -7.89 -9.53 19.43
N MET A 593 -8.21 -8.26 19.28
CA MET A 593 -8.52 -7.34 20.38
C MET A 593 -9.64 -6.39 20.02
N LEU A 594 -10.39 -5.93 21.01
CA LEU A 594 -11.33 -4.83 20.78
C LEU A 594 -10.57 -3.53 20.54
N THR A 595 -10.97 -2.84 19.50
CA THR A 595 -10.50 -1.48 19.17
C THR A 595 -11.62 -0.47 19.41
N SER A 596 -11.31 0.82 19.37
CA SER A 596 -12.33 1.86 19.45
C SER A 596 -13.44 1.69 18.41
N PHE A 597 -13.11 1.23 17.21
CA PHE A 597 -14.11 0.92 16.19
C PHE A 597 -15.07 -0.19 16.64
N HIS A 598 -14.56 -1.29 17.19
CA HIS A 598 -15.42 -2.39 17.66
C HIS A 598 -16.33 -1.94 18.80
N VAL A 599 -15.80 -1.19 19.76
CA VAL A 599 -16.59 -0.68 20.89
C VAL A 599 -17.68 0.27 20.39
N GLU A 600 -17.34 1.20 19.50
CA GLU A 600 -18.25 2.24 19.04
C GLU A 600 -19.25 1.74 17.98
N ALA A 601 -18.98 0.65 17.26
CA ALA A 601 -19.77 0.30 16.08
C ALA A 601 -20.13 -1.18 15.91
N ALA A 602 -19.27 -2.15 16.31
CA ALA A 602 -19.52 -3.56 16.01
C ALA A 602 -20.65 -4.15 16.88
N ASP A 603 -21.45 -5.06 16.31
CA ASP A 603 -22.55 -5.77 16.98
C ASP A 603 -22.19 -7.21 17.32
N LEU A 604 -21.24 -7.79 16.57
CA LEU A 604 -20.68 -9.11 16.77
C LEU A 604 -19.18 -9.05 16.53
N VAL A 605 -18.36 -9.73 17.36
CA VAL A 605 -16.93 -9.82 17.19
C VAL A 605 -16.47 -11.27 17.26
N PHE A 606 -15.78 -11.73 16.23
CA PHE A 606 -15.11 -13.03 16.19
C PHE A 606 -13.68 -12.92 16.75
N PRO A 607 -13.26 -13.81 17.67
CA PRO A 607 -11.92 -13.86 18.20
C PRO A 607 -10.96 -14.47 17.18
N LEU A 608 -9.89 -13.75 16.87
CA LEU A 608 -8.85 -14.22 15.96
C LEU A 608 -7.55 -14.57 16.69
N ARG A 609 -6.79 -15.45 16.07
CA ARG A 609 -5.41 -15.74 16.42
C ARG A 609 -4.51 -14.53 16.26
N GLU A 610 -3.53 -14.41 17.13
CA GLU A 610 -2.36 -13.54 16.92
C GLU A 610 -1.31 -14.29 16.11
N TRP A 611 -0.34 -13.57 15.55
CA TRP A 611 0.59 -14.13 14.59
C TRP A 611 1.45 -15.30 15.12
N LEU A 612 1.69 -15.43 16.43
CA LEU A 612 2.36 -16.59 17.03
C LEU A 612 1.45 -17.85 17.14
N GLU A 613 0.18 -17.70 16.84
CA GLU A 613 -0.81 -18.78 16.80
C GLU A 613 -1.20 -19.15 15.36
N GLU A 614 -0.95 -18.26 14.39
CA GLU A 614 -1.49 -18.34 13.03
C GLU A 614 -0.55 -19.07 12.09
N PRO A 615 -0.89 -20.27 11.57
CA PRO A 615 -0.13 -20.94 10.55
C PRO A 615 -0.32 -20.29 9.18
N MET A 616 0.75 -19.74 8.60
CA MET A 616 0.70 -19.00 7.34
C MET A 616 2.03 -19.08 6.60
N VAL A 617 2.02 -18.93 5.29
CA VAL A 617 3.23 -18.73 4.50
C VAL A 617 3.41 -17.24 4.21
N ASN A 618 4.54 -16.71 4.63
CA ASN A 618 4.95 -15.34 4.39
C ASN A 618 5.97 -15.27 3.24
N MET A 619 5.68 -14.48 2.22
CA MET A 619 6.60 -14.18 1.11
C MET A 619 7.40 -12.91 1.46
N THR A 620 8.28 -13.04 2.44
CA THR A 620 8.77 -11.88 3.16
C THR A 620 10.06 -11.31 2.64
N GLN A 621 10.83 -12.08 1.93
CA GLN A 621 12.16 -11.66 1.54
C GLN A 621 12.47 -12.09 0.12
N LEU A 622 11.93 -11.30 -0.82
CA LEU A 622 12.18 -11.43 -2.23
C LEU A 622 11.71 -12.78 -2.78
N ASN A 623 12.66 -13.67 -3.04
CA ASN A 623 12.43 -15.00 -3.58
C ASN A 623 12.27 -16.09 -2.51
N THR A 624 12.05 -15.70 -1.24
CA THR A 624 12.06 -16.65 -0.12
C THR A 624 10.70 -16.69 0.56
N GLN A 625 10.13 -17.88 0.63
CA GLN A 625 8.93 -18.15 1.42
C GLN A 625 9.33 -18.66 2.79
N TRP A 626 8.64 -18.18 3.81
CA TRP A 626 8.90 -18.49 5.21
C TRP A 626 7.65 -18.93 5.94
N LEU A 627 7.80 -19.87 6.88
CA LEU A 627 6.70 -20.30 7.72
C LEU A 627 6.47 -19.28 8.85
N GLN A 628 5.27 -18.75 8.96
CA GLN A 628 4.73 -18.26 10.21
C GLN A 628 4.10 -19.47 10.90
N ASN A 629 4.58 -19.83 12.09
CA ASN A 629 4.25 -21.09 12.72
C ASN A 629 3.30 -20.90 13.91
N GLU A 630 2.44 -21.87 14.13
CA GLU A 630 1.68 -22.00 15.37
C GLU A 630 2.63 -22.37 16.52
N CYS A 631 3.07 -21.37 17.28
CA CYS A 631 3.99 -21.53 18.41
C CYS A 631 3.24 -21.76 19.74
N THR A 632 2.02 -21.28 19.83
CA THR A 632 1.13 -21.34 21.02
C THR A 632 -0.31 -21.20 20.56
N HIS A 633 -1.27 -21.39 21.48
CA HIS A 633 -2.69 -21.16 21.24
C HIS A 633 -3.38 -20.77 22.53
N ILE A 634 -4.25 -19.77 22.48
CA ILE A 634 -4.98 -19.25 23.65
C ILE A 634 -6.47 -19.13 23.33
N GLY A 635 -7.31 -19.61 24.25
CA GLY A 635 -8.77 -19.48 24.19
C GLY A 635 -9.41 -20.24 23.03
N GLU A 636 -10.55 -19.75 22.56
CA GLU A 636 -11.30 -20.29 21.41
C GLU A 636 -11.00 -19.55 20.10
N THR A 637 -9.82 -18.93 20.02
CA THR A 637 -9.39 -18.18 18.82
C THR A 637 -9.17 -19.09 17.62
N VAL A 638 -9.48 -18.60 16.44
CA VAL A 638 -9.36 -19.35 15.18
C VAL A 638 -8.55 -18.60 14.14
N SER A 639 -8.05 -19.31 13.14
CA SER A 639 -7.40 -18.73 11.99
C SER A 639 -8.32 -17.73 11.27
N HIS A 640 -7.73 -16.70 10.72
CA HIS A 640 -8.43 -15.54 10.14
C HIS A 640 -9.42 -15.89 9.01
N SER A 641 -9.22 -16.98 8.29
CA SER A 641 -10.12 -17.42 7.19
C SER A 641 -11.37 -18.15 7.69
N ILE A 642 -11.32 -18.75 8.87
CA ILE A 642 -12.37 -19.65 9.36
C ILE A 642 -13.70 -18.95 9.56
N PRO A 643 -13.80 -17.77 10.22
CA PRO A 643 -15.10 -17.12 10.39
C PRO A 643 -15.79 -16.82 9.05
N ALA A 644 -15.03 -16.29 8.08
CA ALA A 644 -15.56 -16.01 6.76
C ALA A 644 -16.03 -17.27 6.03
N GLY A 645 -15.21 -18.33 6.03
CA GLY A 645 -15.56 -19.62 5.42
C GLY A 645 -16.80 -20.25 6.04
N GLN A 646 -16.90 -20.28 7.36
CA GLN A 646 -18.06 -20.84 8.07
C GLN A 646 -19.34 -20.02 7.83
N VAL A 647 -19.25 -18.69 7.86
CA VAL A 647 -20.39 -17.80 7.58
C VAL A 647 -20.89 -18.01 6.15
N VAL A 648 -20.00 -18.07 5.14
CA VAL A 648 -20.40 -18.37 3.75
C VAL A 648 -21.10 -19.70 3.65
N ASN A 649 -20.56 -20.76 4.24
CA ASN A 649 -21.15 -22.09 4.23
C ASN A 649 -22.54 -22.07 4.87
N ARG A 650 -22.71 -21.38 6.00
CA ARG A 650 -24.00 -21.28 6.68
C ARG A 650 -25.04 -20.51 5.86
N VAL A 651 -24.66 -19.39 5.23
CA VAL A 651 -25.55 -18.65 4.32
C VAL A 651 -25.97 -19.53 3.13
N ARG A 652 -25.02 -20.29 2.53
CA ARG A 652 -25.33 -21.24 1.44
C ARG A 652 -26.32 -22.30 1.87
N GLU A 653 -26.17 -22.88 3.05
CA GLU A 653 -27.13 -23.87 3.61
C GLU A 653 -28.51 -23.25 3.76
N MET A 654 -28.62 -22.03 4.28
CA MET A 654 -29.90 -21.31 4.43
C MET A 654 -30.61 -21.05 3.08
N TYR A 655 -29.86 -20.98 1.98
CA TYR A 655 -30.40 -20.89 0.63
C TYR A 655 -30.55 -22.24 -0.10
N GLY A 656 -30.35 -23.35 0.61
CA GLY A 656 -30.45 -24.67 0.01
C GLY A 656 -29.27 -25.08 -0.86
N GLY A 657 -28.09 -24.52 -0.62
CA GLY A 657 -26.83 -24.90 -1.26
C GLY A 657 -26.24 -23.89 -2.23
N HIS A 658 -26.95 -22.81 -2.55
CA HIS A 658 -26.49 -21.79 -3.48
C HIS A 658 -26.98 -20.40 -3.05
N ILE A 659 -26.06 -19.46 -2.80
CA ILE A 659 -26.40 -18.06 -2.53
C ILE A 659 -26.83 -17.39 -3.84
N PRO A 660 -28.03 -16.81 -3.91
CA PRO A 660 -28.48 -16.12 -5.12
C PRO A 660 -27.42 -15.11 -5.58
N ASN A 661 -26.95 -15.25 -6.82
CA ASN A 661 -25.94 -14.36 -7.43
C ASN A 661 -24.53 -14.48 -6.85
N GLY A 662 -24.32 -15.30 -5.85
CA GLY A 662 -22.98 -15.58 -5.31
C GLY A 662 -22.17 -16.45 -6.27
N LEU A 663 -20.85 -16.30 -6.21
CA LEU A 663 -19.94 -17.23 -6.86
C LEU A 663 -19.91 -18.56 -6.09
N GLU A 664 -19.92 -19.66 -6.81
CA GLU A 664 -19.75 -20.97 -6.19
C GLU A 664 -18.33 -21.13 -5.63
N LEU A 665 -18.26 -21.64 -4.41
CA LEU A 665 -17.00 -22.08 -3.85
C LEU A 665 -16.58 -23.37 -4.59
N GLY A 666 -15.61 -23.29 -5.46
CA GLY A 666 -15.18 -24.43 -6.26
C GLY A 666 -14.35 -24.06 -7.48
N GLY A 667 -14.17 -22.77 -7.77
CA GLY A 667 -13.39 -22.29 -8.92
C GLY A 667 -12.45 -21.13 -8.59
N GLY A 668 -11.17 -21.28 -8.85
CA GLY A 668 -10.22 -20.19 -8.77
C GLY A 668 -9.90 -19.70 -7.36
N MET A 669 -9.66 -18.39 -7.21
CA MET A 669 -9.23 -17.77 -5.95
C MET A 669 -10.28 -17.84 -4.84
N VAL A 670 -11.57 -17.86 -5.17
CA VAL A 670 -12.63 -17.97 -4.15
C VAL A 670 -12.50 -19.29 -3.38
N THR A 671 -12.20 -20.39 -4.06
CA THR A 671 -11.93 -21.67 -3.41
C THR A 671 -10.68 -21.64 -2.54
N ALA A 672 -9.62 -21.03 -3.04
CA ALA A 672 -8.33 -21.02 -2.34
C ALA A 672 -8.40 -20.27 -1.00
N TYR A 673 -9.25 -19.22 -0.90
CA TYR A 673 -9.27 -18.34 0.27
C TYR A 673 -10.51 -18.46 1.16
N LEU A 674 -11.61 -18.98 0.66
CA LEU A 674 -12.84 -19.22 1.45
C LEU A 674 -13.17 -20.70 1.65
N GLY A 675 -12.40 -21.59 1.04
CA GLY A 675 -12.56 -23.03 1.24
C GLY A 675 -12.12 -23.54 2.61
N SER A 676 -11.25 -22.80 3.30
CA SER A 676 -10.74 -23.19 4.62
C SER A 676 -11.72 -22.81 5.70
N ALA A 677 -12.58 -23.75 6.07
CA ALA A 677 -13.53 -23.58 7.16
C ALA A 677 -13.09 -24.30 8.46
N THR A 678 -11.95 -24.98 8.43
CA THR A 678 -11.39 -25.71 9.57
C THR A 678 -9.88 -25.44 9.73
N GLU A 679 -9.41 -25.57 10.97
CA GLU A 679 -7.98 -25.44 11.32
C GLU A 679 -7.09 -26.42 10.56
N GLN A 680 -7.58 -27.65 10.33
CA GLN A 680 -6.83 -28.65 9.59
C GLN A 680 -6.62 -28.25 8.13
N GLU A 681 -7.65 -27.72 7.49
CA GLU A 681 -7.55 -27.23 6.11
C GLU A 681 -6.54 -26.09 5.98
N VAL A 682 -6.53 -25.13 6.93
CA VAL A 682 -5.54 -24.04 6.96
C VAL A 682 -4.12 -24.58 7.09
N LYS A 683 -3.90 -25.53 8.02
CA LYS A 683 -2.60 -26.16 8.25
C LYS A 683 -2.09 -26.94 7.03
N GLU A 684 -2.95 -27.75 6.41
CA GLU A 684 -2.58 -28.53 5.22
C GLU A 684 -2.31 -27.61 4.01
N SER A 685 -3.08 -26.56 3.81
CA SER A 685 -2.83 -25.57 2.76
C SER A 685 -1.48 -24.85 2.96
N THR A 686 -1.15 -24.52 4.21
CA THR A 686 0.15 -23.92 4.56
C THR A 686 1.31 -24.89 4.24
N ALA A 687 1.15 -26.16 4.60
CA ALA A 687 2.16 -27.19 4.33
C ALA A 687 2.34 -27.42 2.81
N GLU A 688 1.26 -27.51 2.06
CA GLU A 688 1.28 -27.67 0.60
C GLU A 688 2.01 -26.51 -0.08
N THR A 689 1.78 -25.28 0.36
CA THR A 689 2.45 -24.09 -0.19
C THR A 689 3.96 -24.13 0.02
N LEU A 690 4.43 -24.72 1.12
CA LEU A 690 5.85 -24.98 1.41
C LEU A 690 6.37 -26.31 0.82
N MET A 691 5.60 -26.95 -0.07
CA MET A 691 5.93 -28.24 -0.69
C MET A 691 6.12 -29.38 0.30
N ALA A 692 5.54 -29.29 1.49
CA ALA A 692 5.52 -30.38 2.46
C ALA A 692 4.30 -31.29 2.20
N PRO A 693 4.41 -32.62 2.40
CA PRO A 693 3.32 -33.55 2.09
C PRO A 693 2.17 -33.47 3.09
N SER A 694 2.37 -32.88 4.27
CA SER A 694 1.36 -32.63 5.29
C SER A 694 1.90 -31.68 6.35
N TRP A 695 0.99 -31.10 7.17
CA TRP A 695 1.38 -30.28 8.32
C TRP A 695 2.29 -31.04 9.31
N ASP A 696 1.96 -32.29 9.61
CA ASP A 696 2.75 -33.12 10.53
C ASP A 696 4.17 -33.37 9.98
N ALA A 697 4.32 -33.58 8.67
CA ALA A 697 5.61 -33.73 8.04
C ALA A 697 6.43 -32.42 8.05
N LEU A 698 5.77 -31.27 7.88
CA LEU A 698 6.39 -29.95 8.00
C LEU A 698 6.90 -29.73 9.42
N GLN A 699 6.08 -30.01 10.43
CA GLN A 699 6.44 -29.82 11.85
C GLN A 699 7.52 -30.79 12.33
N ALA A 700 7.58 -32.00 11.77
CA ALA A 700 8.61 -32.99 12.10
C ALA A 700 10.02 -32.58 11.66
N ASP A 701 10.14 -31.84 10.58
CA ASP A 701 11.44 -31.40 10.03
C ASP A 701 11.28 -30.06 9.29
N ILE A 702 11.10 -28.96 10.05
CA ILE A 702 10.89 -27.61 9.50
C ILE A 702 12.08 -27.19 8.64
N ASP A 703 13.31 -27.49 9.06
CA ASP A 703 14.52 -27.06 8.37
C ASP A 703 14.67 -27.67 6.96
N LYS A 704 13.93 -28.72 6.67
CA LYS A 704 13.85 -29.30 5.32
C LYS A 704 13.05 -28.46 4.34
N TYR A 705 12.05 -27.73 4.82
CA TYR A 705 11.08 -27.04 3.99
C TYR A 705 11.20 -25.51 4.10
N VAL A 706 11.82 -25.01 5.17
CA VAL A 706 11.95 -23.57 5.46
C VAL A 706 13.41 -23.21 5.69
N PRO A 707 14.00 -22.27 4.95
CA PRO A 707 13.39 -21.41 3.92
C PRO A 707 13.08 -22.15 2.62
N CYS A 708 11.93 -21.88 2.03
CA CYS A 708 11.60 -22.31 0.67
C CYS A 708 12.04 -21.21 -0.31
N VAL A 709 13.13 -21.42 -1.03
CA VAL A 709 13.76 -20.39 -1.86
C VAL A 709 13.49 -20.66 -3.33
N THR A 710 12.85 -19.69 -3.99
CA THR A 710 12.75 -19.69 -5.46
C THR A 710 14.13 -19.37 -6.06
N PRO A 711 14.64 -20.15 -7.02
CA PRO A 711 15.91 -19.84 -7.66
C PRO A 711 15.95 -18.41 -8.19
N LYS A 712 17.09 -17.74 -8.01
CA LYS A 712 17.27 -16.34 -8.34
C LYS A 712 16.96 -16.02 -9.81
N ASP A 713 17.39 -16.88 -10.72
CA ASP A 713 17.15 -16.77 -12.16
C ASP A 713 15.68 -16.97 -12.55
N GLN A 714 14.86 -17.46 -11.64
CA GLN A 714 13.41 -17.55 -11.83
C GLN A 714 12.67 -16.36 -11.24
N TYR A 715 13.28 -15.62 -10.33
CA TYR A 715 12.67 -14.50 -9.64
C TYR A 715 13.10 -13.16 -10.22
N PHE A 716 14.40 -12.99 -10.52
CA PHE A 716 14.94 -11.76 -11.12
C PHE A 716 15.26 -12.01 -12.59
N GLN A 717 14.59 -11.27 -13.46
CA GLN A 717 14.74 -11.36 -14.90
C GLN A 717 15.08 -9.98 -15.46
N TYR A 718 16.38 -9.68 -15.42
CA TYR A 718 16.87 -8.41 -15.94
C TYR A 718 16.75 -8.35 -17.47
N TYR A 719 16.56 -7.15 -18.01
CA TYR A 719 16.44 -6.86 -19.43
C TYR A 719 15.33 -7.62 -20.15
N GLN A 720 14.26 -7.96 -19.42
CA GLN A 720 13.14 -8.77 -19.93
C GLN A 720 12.53 -8.20 -21.22
N HIS A 721 12.35 -6.88 -21.29
CA HIS A 721 11.75 -6.19 -22.41
C HIS A 721 12.56 -6.35 -23.71
N GLU A 722 13.88 -6.59 -23.63
CA GLU A 722 14.78 -6.79 -24.77
C GLU A 722 14.83 -8.26 -25.23
N MET A 723 14.39 -9.19 -24.40
CA MET A 723 14.44 -10.63 -24.71
C MET A 723 13.56 -10.93 -25.92
N THR A 724 14.04 -11.83 -26.78
CA THR A 724 13.29 -12.24 -27.97
C THR A 724 12.18 -13.23 -27.60
N ALA A 725 10.94 -12.87 -27.89
CA ALA A 725 9.77 -13.73 -27.69
C ALA A 725 9.65 -14.80 -28.80
N THR A 726 8.72 -15.73 -28.61
CA THR A 726 8.50 -16.87 -29.53
C THR A 726 8.17 -16.44 -30.96
N ASP A 727 7.65 -15.23 -31.15
CA ASP A 727 7.32 -14.66 -32.47
C ASP A 727 8.48 -13.91 -33.14
N GLY A 728 9.65 -13.89 -32.50
CA GLY A 728 10.86 -13.25 -33.04
C GLY A 728 10.99 -11.76 -32.73
N LEU A 729 9.99 -11.13 -32.10
CA LEU A 729 10.03 -9.74 -31.67
C LEU A 729 10.51 -9.64 -30.20
N PRO A 730 10.91 -8.46 -29.74
CA PRO A 730 11.19 -8.28 -28.32
C PRO A 730 9.94 -8.56 -27.47
N ALA A 731 10.14 -9.01 -26.22
CA ALA A 731 9.03 -9.20 -25.31
C ALA A 731 8.29 -7.86 -25.00
N GLY A 732 9.03 -6.77 -24.87
CA GLY A 732 8.46 -5.44 -24.63
C GLY A 732 7.80 -5.30 -23.28
N PHE A 733 6.83 -4.40 -23.20
CA PHE A 733 6.05 -4.11 -22.00
C PHE A 733 4.60 -4.58 -22.17
N GLY A 734 3.88 -4.80 -21.08
CA GLY A 734 2.48 -5.24 -21.09
C GLY A 734 1.48 -4.12 -21.40
N THR A 735 1.87 -3.13 -22.16
CA THR A 735 1.08 -2.00 -22.63
C THR A 735 0.57 -2.22 -24.04
N GLU A 736 -0.40 -1.42 -24.47
CA GLU A 736 -0.96 -1.48 -25.81
C GLU A 736 0.08 -1.22 -26.90
N SER A 737 1.02 -0.31 -26.64
CA SER A 737 2.11 0.03 -27.54
C SER A 737 3.32 -0.91 -27.46
N ARG A 738 3.34 -1.84 -26.51
CA ARG A 738 4.50 -2.67 -26.17
C ARG A 738 5.70 -1.87 -25.65
N LYS A 739 5.52 -0.58 -25.37
CA LYS A 739 6.53 0.34 -24.86
C LYS A 739 6.08 0.87 -23.50
N VAL A 740 6.98 1.47 -22.78
CA VAL A 740 6.61 2.26 -21.59
C VAL A 740 5.72 3.42 -22.02
N GLU A 741 4.52 3.49 -21.47
CA GLU A 741 3.58 4.55 -21.82
C GLU A 741 3.74 5.77 -20.91
N THR A 742 4.85 6.51 -21.12
CA THR A 742 5.14 7.79 -20.46
C THR A 742 4.04 8.82 -20.69
N TYR A 743 3.36 8.73 -21.83
CA TYR A 743 2.07 9.35 -22.09
C TYR A 743 1.00 8.27 -21.86
N THR A 744 0.45 8.24 -20.67
CA THR A 744 -0.40 7.14 -20.17
C THR A 744 -1.82 7.27 -20.74
N GLN A 745 -1.99 6.96 -22.03
CA GLN A 745 -3.25 7.13 -22.76
C GLN A 745 -4.46 6.46 -22.11
N ILE A 746 -4.23 5.37 -21.39
CA ILE A 746 -5.30 4.61 -20.74
C ILE A 746 -6.04 5.45 -19.69
N VAL A 747 -5.39 6.40 -19.04
CA VAL A 747 -5.99 7.28 -18.04
C VAL A 747 -7.07 8.16 -18.67
N LEU A 748 -6.82 8.68 -19.89
CA LEU A 748 -7.84 9.41 -20.67
C LEU A 748 -9.00 8.51 -21.11
N LYS A 749 -8.70 7.27 -21.51
CA LYS A 749 -9.74 6.29 -21.85
C LYS A 749 -10.61 5.96 -20.64
N MET A 750 -10.01 5.86 -19.45
CA MET A 750 -10.73 5.68 -18.19
C MET A 750 -11.71 6.84 -17.93
N ALA A 751 -11.26 8.08 -18.09
CA ALA A 751 -12.12 9.25 -17.90
C ALA A 751 -13.32 9.21 -18.86
N ARG A 752 -13.09 8.90 -20.11
CA ARG A 752 -14.14 8.88 -21.18
C ARG A 752 -15.14 7.74 -21.01
N ASN A 753 -14.65 6.57 -20.65
CA ASN A 753 -15.45 5.35 -20.58
C ASN A 753 -16.06 5.11 -19.20
N GLY A 754 -15.69 5.92 -18.19
CA GLY A 754 -16.18 5.77 -16.83
C GLY A 754 -15.68 4.48 -16.21
N TYR A 755 -14.36 4.36 -16.08
CA TYR A 755 -13.75 3.19 -15.48
C TYR A 755 -14.16 2.97 -14.02
N PRO A 756 -14.15 1.71 -13.55
CA PRO A 756 -14.71 1.31 -12.26
C PRO A 756 -14.17 2.02 -11.01
N PHE A 757 -12.93 2.50 -11.04
CA PHE A 757 -12.37 3.24 -9.92
C PHE A 757 -12.68 4.74 -9.95
N CYS A 758 -13.32 5.20 -11.00
CA CYS A 758 -13.62 6.60 -11.14
C CYS A 758 -14.75 7.04 -10.20
N TYR A 759 -14.68 8.27 -9.76
CA TYR A 759 -15.82 8.96 -9.14
C TYR A 759 -17.04 8.93 -10.11
N PRO A 760 -18.30 8.89 -9.62
CA PRO A 760 -19.49 8.68 -10.47
C PRO A 760 -19.61 9.53 -11.73
N ASN A 761 -18.99 10.68 -11.77
CA ASN A 761 -19.01 11.59 -12.91
C ASN A 761 -17.59 12.04 -13.28
N PRO A 762 -16.74 11.13 -13.80
CA PRO A 762 -15.38 11.51 -14.18
C PRO A 762 -15.42 12.61 -15.25
N GLN A 763 -14.57 13.60 -15.08
CA GLN A 763 -14.43 14.71 -16.03
C GLN A 763 -13.14 14.54 -16.80
N GLU A 764 -13.23 14.43 -18.12
CA GLU A 764 -12.06 14.26 -18.99
C GLU A 764 -11.02 15.40 -18.83
N ALA A 765 -11.49 16.59 -18.43
CA ALA A 765 -10.64 17.75 -18.20
C ALA A 765 -10.05 17.80 -16.78
N CYS A 766 -10.33 16.82 -15.91
CA CYS A 766 -9.76 16.76 -14.58
C CYS A 766 -8.29 16.36 -14.65
N ASP A 767 -7.43 17.08 -13.95
CA ASP A 767 -5.98 16.84 -13.91
C ASP A 767 -5.63 15.45 -13.36
N ASP A 768 -6.50 14.84 -12.54
CA ASP A 768 -6.35 13.48 -12.04
C ASP A 768 -6.27 12.43 -13.16
N TYR A 769 -6.87 12.73 -14.32
CA TYR A 769 -6.83 11.88 -15.52
C TYR A 769 -5.84 12.38 -16.58
N SER A 770 -4.92 13.25 -16.22
CA SER A 770 -3.85 13.65 -17.15
C SER A 770 -2.98 12.47 -17.54
N PRO A 771 -2.66 12.28 -18.82
CA PRO A 771 -1.78 11.22 -19.30
C PRO A 771 -0.30 11.46 -18.99
N ILE A 772 0.06 12.65 -18.52
CA ILE A 772 1.39 13.05 -18.08
C ILE A 772 1.32 13.62 -16.68
N CYS A 773 2.47 13.68 -16.01
CA CYS A 773 2.54 14.33 -14.70
C CYS A 773 2.23 15.82 -14.84
N THR A 774 1.25 16.30 -14.07
CA THR A 774 0.87 17.70 -13.97
C THR A 774 0.92 18.16 -12.52
N TYR A 775 1.04 19.46 -12.29
CA TYR A 775 1.02 20.00 -10.94
C TYR A 775 -0.40 20.31 -10.48
N ILE A 776 -0.74 19.80 -9.32
CA ILE A 776 -1.99 20.10 -8.63
C ILE A 776 -1.65 20.74 -7.29
N GLU A 777 -1.99 22.02 -7.12
CA GLU A 777 -1.82 22.70 -5.83
C GLU A 777 -2.75 22.08 -4.80
N PRO A 778 -2.25 21.65 -3.60
CA PRO A 778 -3.11 21.15 -2.54
C PRO A 778 -4.22 22.14 -2.19
N CYS A 779 -5.44 21.64 -2.03
CA CYS A 779 -6.61 22.51 -1.78
C CYS A 779 -6.52 23.30 -0.47
N GLU A 780 -5.82 22.78 0.51
CA GLU A 780 -5.51 23.45 1.77
C GLU A 780 -4.01 23.78 1.81
N SER A 781 -3.64 24.94 1.31
CA SER A 781 -2.25 25.38 1.33
C SER A 781 -2.16 26.89 1.52
N PRO A 782 -0.99 27.44 1.82
CA PRO A 782 -0.78 28.89 1.88
C PRO A 782 -1.02 29.61 0.56
N TYR A 783 -1.09 28.88 -0.56
CA TYR A 783 -1.21 29.44 -1.91
C TYR A 783 -2.57 29.16 -2.57
N SER A 784 -3.43 28.35 -1.95
CA SER A 784 -4.69 27.90 -2.55
C SER A 784 -5.91 28.80 -2.30
N ASP A 785 -5.80 29.82 -1.48
CA ASP A 785 -6.94 30.66 -1.03
C ASP A 785 -7.82 31.19 -2.16
N ALA A 786 -7.19 31.67 -3.25
CA ALA A 786 -7.90 32.24 -4.37
C ALA A 786 -8.51 31.19 -5.32
N GLN A 787 -7.93 29.99 -5.37
CA GLN A 787 -8.32 28.94 -6.30
C GLN A 787 -9.36 28.00 -5.70
N GLN A 788 -9.18 27.59 -4.47
CA GLN A 788 -9.98 26.54 -3.83
C GLN A 788 -11.00 27.08 -2.85
N GLN A 789 -10.90 28.32 -2.42
CA GLN A 789 -11.79 28.96 -1.43
C GLN A 789 -11.91 28.18 -0.12
N ILE A 790 -10.92 27.36 0.20
CA ILE A 790 -10.87 26.52 1.38
C ILE A 790 -9.93 27.16 2.39
N GLY A 791 -10.45 28.02 3.19
CA GLY A 791 -9.84 28.47 4.41
C GLY A 791 -9.15 29.81 4.41
N ASP A 792 -8.94 30.28 5.62
CA ASP A 792 -8.24 31.51 5.93
C ASP A 792 -6.80 31.19 6.31
N ARG A 793 -5.85 31.67 5.52
CA ARG A 793 -4.40 31.53 5.73
C ARG A 793 -3.97 32.08 7.09
N ASP A 794 -4.59 33.16 7.53
CA ASP A 794 -4.25 33.78 8.80
C ASP A 794 -4.80 32.97 9.98
N GLU A 795 -5.89 32.25 9.77
CA GLU A 795 -6.48 31.39 10.80
C GLU A 795 -5.74 30.06 10.96
N TYR A 796 -5.27 29.44 9.84
CA TYR A 796 -4.59 28.15 9.83
C TYR A 796 -3.20 28.28 9.17
N PRO A 797 -2.20 28.88 9.86
CA PRO A 797 -0.95 29.29 9.22
C PRO A 797 0.08 28.18 9.02
N PHE A 798 -0.16 26.97 9.53
CA PHE A 798 0.80 25.87 9.46
C PHE A 798 0.30 24.76 8.53
N ILE A 799 1.21 24.10 7.82
CA ILE A 799 0.93 22.88 7.07
C ILE A 799 1.26 21.68 7.94
N LEU A 800 0.29 20.82 8.21
CA LEU A 800 0.51 19.58 8.92
C LEU A 800 0.80 18.44 7.96
N THR A 801 1.87 17.72 8.22
CA THR A 801 2.17 16.42 7.63
C THR A 801 2.28 15.36 8.72
N SER A 802 2.21 14.10 8.35
CA SER A 802 2.28 13.00 9.31
C SER A 802 3.20 11.89 8.84
N GLY A 803 3.70 11.09 9.78
CA GLY A 803 4.61 10.01 9.46
C GLY A 803 4.57 8.87 10.47
N ARG A 804 5.44 7.89 10.27
CA ARG A 804 5.64 6.76 11.19
C ARG A 804 6.65 7.10 12.27
N VAL A 805 6.48 6.43 13.40
CA VAL A 805 7.53 6.25 14.41
C VAL A 805 7.93 4.77 14.45
N PRO A 806 9.14 4.42 14.85
CA PRO A 806 9.65 3.05 14.73
C PRO A 806 8.98 2.05 15.68
N TYR A 807 8.19 2.51 16.62
CA TYR A 807 7.65 1.73 17.74
C TYR A 807 6.32 1.03 17.42
N PHE A 808 5.59 1.49 16.41
CA PHE A 808 4.24 1.06 16.07
C PHE A 808 4.09 0.73 14.59
N HIS A 809 3.14 -0.13 14.28
CA HIS A 809 2.73 -0.41 12.90
C HIS A 809 1.27 -0.04 12.71
N HIS A 810 0.99 0.99 11.90
CA HIS A 810 -0.35 1.53 11.71
C HIS A 810 -1.08 1.77 13.04
N GLY A 811 -2.29 1.25 13.21
CA GLY A 811 -3.05 1.29 14.46
C GLY A 811 -2.69 0.21 15.48
N THR A 812 -1.77 -0.70 15.18
CA THR A 812 -1.41 -1.82 16.04
C THR A 812 -0.36 -1.47 17.09
N MET A 813 -0.25 -2.29 18.13
CA MET A 813 0.74 -2.18 19.23
C MET A 813 0.67 -0.90 20.06
N ARG A 814 -0.38 -0.09 19.90
CA ARG A 814 -0.54 1.14 20.69
C ARG A 814 -0.66 0.90 22.19
N HIS A 815 -1.06 -0.30 22.54
CA HIS A 815 -1.18 -0.78 23.91
C HIS A 815 0.04 -1.58 24.39
N ALA A 816 1.03 -1.86 23.54
CA ALA A 816 2.20 -2.64 23.91
C ALA A 816 3.09 -1.85 24.87
N PRO A 817 3.42 -2.40 26.07
CA PRO A 817 4.11 -1.68 27.13
C PRO A 817 5.43 -1.04 26.70
N PHE A 818 6.33 -1.80 26.08
CA PHE A 818 7.64 -1.29 25.68
C PHE A 818 7.53 -0.17 24.63
N SER A 819 6.62 -0.28 23.68
CA SER A 819 6.40 0.79 22.70
C SER A 819 5.85 2.05 23.37
N ARG A 820 4.95 1.90 24.34
CA ARG A 820 4.37 3.01 25.10
C ARG A 820 5.38 3.67 26.04
N GLU A 821 6.28 2.90 26.61
CA GLU A 821 7.37 3.43 27.43
C GLU A 821 8.31 4.32 26.61
N LEU A 822 8.64 3.90 25.37
CA LEU A 822 9.49 4.65 24.44
C LEU A 822 8.78 5.85 23.81
N TYR A 823 7.47 5.75 23.59
CA TYR A 823 6.66 6.78 22.95
C TYR A 823 5.30 6.92 23.64
N PRO A 824 5.26 7.61 24.81
CA PRO A 824 4.08 7.64 25.67
C PRO A 824 2.97 8.59 25.20
N ALA A 825 3.28 9.57 24.35
CA ALA A 825 2.34 10.59 23.88
C ALA A 825 2.65 11.00 22.43
N PRO A 826 1.69 11.47 21.64
CA PRO A 826 1.97 11.93 20.28
C PRO A 826 2.78 13.22 20.33
N ASP A 827 3.91 13.22 19.64
CA ASP A 827 4.71 14.41 19.46
C ASP A 827 4.15 15.28 18.34
N VAL A 828 4.08 16.57 18.61
CA VAL A 828 3.84 17.61 17.61
C VAL A 828 5.19 18.28 17.36
N ARG A 829 5.84 17.90 16.26
CA ARG A 829 7.16 18.48 15.91
C ARG A 829 6.94 19.85 15.32
N ILE A 830 7.56 20.84 15.93
CA ILE A 830 7.41 22.26 15.59
C ILE A 830 8.80 22.84 15.41
N ASN A 831 8.98 23.64 14.35
CA ASN A 831 10.24 24.36 14.18
C ASN A 831 10.47 25.32 15.36
N THR A 832 11.73 25.40 15.85
CA THR A 832 12.09 26.21 17.00
C THR A 832 11.72 27.68 16.85
N ARG A 833 11.85 28.24 15.64
CA ARG A 833 11.48 29.63 15.33
C ARG A 833 9.98 29.89 15.43
N ASP A 834 9.17 28.93 15.02
CA ASP A 834 7.72 29.04 15.12
C ASP A 834 7.25 28.84 16.56
N ALA A 835 7.84 27.90 17.27
CA ALA A 835 7.57 27.68 18.67
C ALA A 835 7.88 28.93 19.53
N GLU A 836 8.99 29.62 19.23
CA GLU A 836 9.34 30.88 19.91
C GLU A 836 8.27 31.97 19.70
N LYS A 837 7.79 32.15 18.44
CA LYS A 837 6.71 33.09 18.13
C LYS A 837 5.41 32.78 18.90
N LEU A 838 5.12 31.48 19.08
CA LEU A 838 3.91 30.99 19.77
C LEU A 838 4.07 30.92 21.31
N GLY A 839 5.28 31.18 21.84
CA GLY A 839 5.60 31.01 23.26
C GLY A 839 5.51 29.57 23.76
N ILE A 840 5.73 28.59 22.88
CA ILE A 840 5.69 27.16 23.14
C ILE A 840 7.09 26.68 23.50
N LYS A 841 7.20 25.89 24.57
CA LYS A 841 8.44 25.24 25.01
C LYS A 841 8.40 23.76 24.69
N HIS A 842 9.59 23.15 24.62
CA HIS A 842 9.70 21.69 24.45
C HIS A 842 8.93 20.95 25.56
N MET A 843 8.14 19.94 25.17
CA MET A 843 7.23 19.16 26.02
C MET A 843 6.01 19.92 26.59
N ASP A 844 5.77 21.17 26.21
CA ASP A 844 4.48 21.81 26.47
C ASP A 844 3.35 21.04 25.79
N TRP A 845 2.17 20.98 26.41
CA TRP A 845 0.98 20.55 25.73
C TRP A 845 0.53 21.60 24.72
N VAL A 846 0.16 21.15 23.54
CA VAL A 846 -0.38 21.99 22.48
C VAL A 846 -1.68 21.43 21.95
N LYS A 847 -2.54 22.33 21.51
CA LYS A 847 -3.73 22.02 20.77
C LYS A 847 -3.48 22.29 19.30
N VAL A 848 -3.82 21.33 18.46
CA VAL A 848 -3.75 21.41 17.00
C VAL A 848 -5.16 21.41 16.47
N THR A 849 -5.52 22.42 15.71
CA THR A 849 -6.89 22.65 15.23
C THR A 849 -6.89 22.73 13.70
N SER A 850 -7.80 22.04 13.06
CA SER A 850 -8.15 22.20 11.64
C SER A 850 -9.62 22.65 11.52
N ARG A 851 -10.09 22.85 10.31
CA ARG A 851 -11.52 23.18 10.05
C ARG A 851 -12.49 22.07 10.49
N ARG A 852 -11.99 20.87 10.76
CA ARG A 852 -12.81 19.66 11.06
C ARG A 852 -12.81 19.29 12.54
N GLY A 853 -11.80 19.70 13.25
CA GLY A 853 -11.72 19.39 14.67
C GLY A 853 -10.41 19.84 15.32
N GLU A 854 -10.23 19.42 16.55
CA GLU A 854 -9.05 19.73 17.35
C GLU A 854 -8.56 18.47 18.07
N ILE A 855 -7.25 18.38 18.27
CA ILE A 855 -6.58 17.32 19.01
C ILE A 855 -5.46 17.91 19.88
N HIS A 856 -4.94 17.08 20.77
CA HIS A 856 -3.85 17.45 21.66
C HIS A 856 -2.61 16.57 21.46
N GLY A 857 -1.44 17.17 21.65
CA GLY A 857 -0.17 16.47 21.62
C GLY A 857 0.88 17.22 22.44
N ARG A 858 2.10 16.69 22.51
CA ARG A 858 3.24 17.33 23.17
C ARG A 858 4.17 17.98 22.16
N ALA A 859 4.51 19.22 22.36
CA ALA A 859 5.43 19.94 21.51
C ALA A 859 6.84 19.34 21.54
N TYR A 860 7.31 18.88 20.40
CA TYR A 860 8.70 18.46 20.20
C TYR A 860 9.40 19.50 19.33
N LEU A 861 10.22 20.36 19.95
CA LEU A 861 10.90 21.43 19.23
C LEU A 861 12.10 20.88 18.47
N THR A 862 12.18 21.16 17.18
CA THR A 862 13.24 20.65 16.30
C THR A 862 13.47 21.56 15.10
N GLU A 863 14.70 21.58 14.59
CA GLU A 863 15.03 22.14 13.26
C GLU A 863 14.77 21.13 12.12
N GLY A 864 14.34 19.91 12.44
CA GLY A 864 14.08 18.83 11.48
C GLY A 864 12.78 18.97 10.68
N VAL A 865 12.02 20.03 10.89
CA VAL A 865 10.89 20.44 10.05
C VAL A 865 11.08 21.89 9.65
N ALA A 866 10.69 22.25 8.44
CA ALA A 866 10.80 23.63 7.96
C ALA A 866 9.89 24.57 8.78
N PRO A 867 10.23 25.88 8.90
CA PRO A 867 9.29 26.85 9.44
C PRO A 867 7.97 26.83 8.64
N GLY A 868 6.85 26.88 9.36
CA GLY A 868 5.51 26.74 8.76
C GLY A 868 5.03 25.30 8.57
N VAL A 869 5.88 24.29 8.79
CA VAL A 869 5.51 22.87 8.74
C VAL A 869 5.42 22.28 10.13
N VAL A 870 4.42 21.46 10.36
CA VAL A 870 4.23 20.66 11.57
C VAL A 870 4.17 19.20 11.20
N TRP A 871 4.82 18.37 11.97
CA TRP A 871 4.79 16.93 11.80
C TRP A 871 4.19 16.22 13.02
N MET A 872 3.30 15.25 12.80
CA MET A 872 2.74 14.40 13.85
C MET A 872 2.84 12.93 13.50
N GLU A 873 2.84 12.08 14.51
CA GLU A 873 2.68 10.65 14.33
C GLU A 873 1.24 10.36 13.86
N ARG A 874 1.09 9.48 12.90
CA ARG A 874 -0.21 9.02 12.40
C ARG A 874 -0.83 7.94 13.29
N PHE A 875 -2.14 7.83 13.31
CA PHE A 875 -2.92 6.77 13.98
C PHE A 875 -2.75 6.68 15.51
N TRP A 876 -2.30 7.74 16.16
CA TRP A 876 -2.28 7.74 17.61
C TRP A 876 -3.71 7.73 18.15
N ASN A 877 -4.07 6.60 18.75
CA ASN A 877 -5.39 6.44 19.31
C ASN A 877 -5.33 5.45 20.49
N PRO A 878 -4.87 5.90 21.65
CA PRO A 878 -4.79 5.05 22.83
C PRO A 878 -6.18 4.69 23.33
N GLU A 879 -6.33 3.43 23.69
CA GLU A 879 -7.52 2.89 24.36
C GLU A 879 -7.14 2.49 25.76
N CYS A 880 -8.03 2.74 26.71
CA CYS A 880 -7.88 2.39 28.10
C CYS A 880 -8.95 1.37 28.50
N PHE A 881 -8.56 0.29 29.16
CA PHE A 881 -9.48 -0.75 29.61
C PHE A 881 -9.46 -0.90 31.15
N ASP A 882 -8.94 0.09 31.86
CA ASP A 882 -9.03 0.14 33.32
C ASP A 882 -10.47 0.43 33.76
N ASP A 883 -11.05 -0.47 34.55
CA ASP A 883 -12.43 -0.35 35.02
C ASP A 883 -12.66 0.83 35.96
N SER A 884 -11.60 1.40 36.52
CA SER A 884 -11.67 2.63 37.29
C SER A 884 -11.92 3.88 36.43
N VAL A 885 -11.68 3.76 35.12
CA VAL A 885 -11.91 4.82 34.14
C VAL A 885 -13.35 4.79 33.68
N PRO A 886 -14.07 5.93 33.68
CA PRO A 886 -15.42 5.99 33.14
C PRO A 886 -15.48 5.42 31.71
N GLU A 887 -16.43 4.54 31.44
CA GLU A 887 -16.57 3.81 30.19
C GLU A 887 -16.52 4.72 28.95
N ALA A 888 -17.22 5.84 28.98
CA ALA A 888 -17.23 6.83 27.89
C ALA A 888 -15.85 7.43 27.58
N LYS A 889 -14.87 7.32 28.48
CA LYS A 889 -13.51 7.84 28.29
C LYS A 889 -12.53 6.76 27.82
N ARG A 890 -12.89 5.47 27.90
CA ARG A 890 -11.97 4.37 27.59
C ARG A 890 -11.51 4.35 26.14
N THR A 891 -12.38 4.75 25.21
CA THR A 891 -12.08 4.84 23.77
C THR A 891 -11.95 6.28 23.26
N ALA A 892 -11.95 7.27 24.14
CA ALA A 892 -11.93 8.70 23.76
C ALA A 892 -10.67 9.14 23.01
N GLY A 893 -9.58 8.37 23.06
CA GLY A 893 -8.30 8.69 22.40
C GLY A 893 -8.43 8.99 20.93
N TRP A 894 -9.32 8.33 20.19
CA TRP A 894 -9.51 8.61 18.77
C TRP A 894 -10.11 10.00 18.51
N ARG A 895 -10.86 10.56 19.46
CA ARG A 895 -11.42 11.92 19.34
C ARG A 895 -10.43 13.01 19.73
N GLU A 896 -9.53 12.70 20.64
CA GLU A 896 -8.75 13.70 21.39
C GLU A 896 -7.30 13.83 20.92
N CYS A 897 -6.74 12.85 20.23
CA CYS A 897 -5.34 12.85 19.83
C CYS A 897 -5.04 12.19 18.48
N ASN A 898 -6.01 11.59 17.81
CA ASN A 898 -5.79 11.02 16.48
C ASN A 898 -5.78 12.11 15.41
N VAL A 899 -4.71 12.19 14.65
CA VAL A 899 -4.53 13.14 13.54
C VAL A 899 -5.66 13.06 12.50
N ASN A 900 -6.30 11.89 12.34
CA ASN A 900 -7.41 11.73 11.41
C ASN A 900 -8.72 12.43 11.82
N VAL A 901 -8.79 12.99 13.01
CA VAL A 901 -9.83 13.96 13.37
C VAL A 901 -9.66 15.28 12.61
N LEU A 902 -8.43 15.61 12.24
CA LEU A 902 -8.07 16.86 11.57
C LEU A 902 -8.11 16.75 10.05
N THR A 903 -7.95 15.55 9.49
CA THR A 903 -7.88 15.30 8.04
C THR A 903 -9.24 15.45 7.36
N LYS A 904 -9.24 15.54 6.02
CA LYS A 904 -10.46 15.65 5.22
C LYS A 904 -10.85 14.30 4.60
N ASN A 905 -12.10 14.19 4.16
CA ASN A 905 -12.61 13.09 3.34
C ASN A 905 -13.71 13.56 2.37
N THR A 906 -13.68 14.83 2.06
CA THR A 906 -14.61 15.49 1.12
C THR A 906 -13.84 16.06 -0.06
N ALA A 907 -14.52 16.36 -1.15
CA ALA A 907 -13.91 17.00 -2.32
C ALA A 907 -13.19 18.33 -1.95
N PRO A 908 -12.11 18.68 -2.66
CA PRO A 908 -11.50 17.90 -3.71
C PRO A 908 -10.68 16.71 -3.15
N PHE A 909 -10.64 15.64 -3.91
CA PHE A 909 -9.83 14.43 -3.69
C PHE A 909 -9.42 13.90 -5.07
N ASN A 910 -8.45 12.99 -5.14
CA ASN A 910 -8.12 12.34 -6.41
C ASN A 910 -9.31 11.51 -6.90
N GLU A 911 -9.87 11.85 -8.06
CA GLU A 911 -11.07 11.21 -8.59
C GLU A 911 -10.84 9.74 -8.99
N VAL A 912 -9.61 9.37 -9.32
CA VAL A 912 -9.27 8.00 -9.75
C VAL A 912 -9.35 7.04 -8.55
N TYR A 913 -8.76 7.44 -7.40
CA TYR A 913 -8.56 6.55 -6.24
C TYR A 913 -9.37 6.91 -5.01
N GLY A 914 -9.95 8.11 -4.97
CA GLY A 914 -10.58 8.62 -3.75
C GLY A 914 -9.57 8.99 -2.66
N SER A 915 -8.30 9.14 -3.03
CA SER A 915 -7.26 9.63 -2.14
C SER A 915 -7.44 11.10 -1.86
N TYR A 916 -7.21 11.52 -0.62
CA TYR A 916 -7.27 12.91 -0.21
C TYR A 916 -6.01 13.28 0.57
N THR A 917 -5.71 14.57 0.63
CA THR A 917 -4.48 15.04 1.26
C THR A 917 -4.55 14.87 2.77
N ASN A 918 -3.95 13.78 3.26
CA ASN A 918 -3.75 13.49 4.69
C ASN A 918 -2.42 14.04 5.21
N ARG A 919 -1.54 14.47 4.31
CA ARG A 919 -0.19 14.92 4.61
C ARG A 919 0.13 16.19 3.84
N GLY A 920 -0.40 17.32 4.29
CA GLY A 920 -0.22 18.60 3.64
C GLY A 920 -1.48 19.48 3.70
N PHE A 921 -2.20 19.43 4.82
CA PHE A 921 -3.36 20.29 5.06
C PHE A 921 -3.08 21.33 6.15
N THR A 922 -3.88 22.37 6.22
CA THR A 922 -3.61 23.53 7.08
C THR A 922 -4.20 23.40 8.48
N VAL A 923 -3.42 23.85 9.47
CA VAL A 923 -3.75 23.80 10.89
C VAL A 923 -3.33 25.07 11.65
N LYS A 924 -3.94 25.26 12.81
CA LYS A 924 -3.52 26.20 13.84
C LYS A 924 -2.93 25.45 15.02
N ILE A 925 -1.91 26.05 15.66
CA ILE A 925 -1.29 25.50 16.87
C ILE A 925 -1.36 26.55 17.98
N GLU A 926 -1.80 26.10 19.15
CA GLU A 926 -1.91 26.94 20.35
C GLU A 926 -1.33 26.21 21.55
N LYS A 927 -0.66 26.93 22.44
CA LYS A 927 -0.27 26.38 23.74
C LYS A 927 -1.53 25.96 24.50
N SER A 928 -1.45 24.76 25.12
CA SER A 928 -2.56 24.19 25.90
C SER A 928 -2.06 23.68 27.26
N THR A 929 -3.00 23.27 28.09
CA THR A 929 -2.74 22.48 29.28
C THR A 929 -2.86 20.99 28.95
N LYS A 930 -2.35 20.12 29.83
CA LYS A 930 -2.59 18.66 29.70
C LYS A 930 -4.10 18.46 29.61
N PRO A 931 -4.61 17.88 28.53
CA PRO A 931 -6.04 17.58 28.43
C PRO A 931 -6.46 16.53 29.47
N ASP A 932 -7.74 16.51 29.82
CA ASP A 932 -8.32 15.46 30.68
C ASP A 932 -8.50 14.15 29.88
N ILE A 933 -7.41 13.71 29.28
CA ILE A 933 -7.32 12.45 28.53
C ILE A 933 -6.71 11.40 29.43
N ILE A 934 -7.33 10.26 29.49
CA ILE A 934 -6.78 9.11 30.19
C ILE A 934 -5.87 8.39 29.22
N TRP A 935 -4.60 8.66 29.39
CA TRP A 935 -3.54 7.97 28.68
C TRP A 935 -2.99 6.91 29.60
N ILE A 936 -2.83 5.69 29.10
CA ILE A 936 -2.20 4.63 29.86
C ILE A 936 -0.74 5.02 30.07
N GLU A 937 -0.34 5.24 31.31
CA GLU A 937 1.05 5.49 31.69
C GLU A 937 1.82 4.17 31.67
N PRO A 938 3.13 4.14 31.35
CA PRO A 938 3.91 2.90 31.29
C PRO A 938 3.77 2.00 32.52
N LYS A 939 3.73 2.55 33.73
CA LYS A 939 3.54 1.81 34.97
C LYS A 939 2.21 1.04 35.06
N GLU A 940 1.19 1.44 34.29
CA GLU A 940 -0.11 0.77 34.26
C GLU A 940 -0.05 -0.54 33.47
N PHE A 941 0.99 -0.74 32.70
CA PHE A 941 1.22 -1.97 31.95
C PHE A 941 1.93 -3.07 32.73
N GLU A 942 2.56 -2.76 33.88
CA GLU A 942 3.31 -3.75 34.64
C GLU A 942 2.53 -5.03 34.96
N PRO A 943 1.23 -4.96 35.32
CA PRO A 943 0.43 -6.16 35.56
C PRO A 943 0.22 -7.04 34.32
N PHE A 944 0.43 -6.48 33.13
CA PHE A 944 0.17 -7.15 31.86
C PHE A 944 1.45 -7.64 31.17
N MET A 945 2.61 -7.38 31.73
CA MET A 945 3.86 -7.86 31.15
C MET A 945 4.00 -9.36 31.36
N PRO A 946 4.17 -10.15 30.28
CA PRO A 946 4.46 -11.56 30.45
C PRO A 946 5.84 -11.72 31.09
N THR A 947 5.93 -12.63 32.01
CA THR A 947 7.19 -13.05 32.62
C THR A 947 7.41 -14.52 32.35
N LEU A 948 8.65 -15.00 32.53
CA LEU A 948 9.00 -16.42 32.36
C LEU A 948 8.16 -17.38 33.23
N HIS A 949 7.52 -16.87 34.24
CA HIS A 949 6.73 -17.64 35.20
C HIS A 949 5.23 -17.39 35.10
N ASN A 950 4.80 -16.47 34.23
CA ASN A 950 3.38 -16.21 34.06
C ASN A 950 2.80 -17.23 33.10
N GLU A 951 1.78 -17.91 33.51
CA GLU A 951 0.95 -18.68 32.58
C GLU A 951 0.21 -17.73 31.66
N PRO A 952 -0.05 -18.14 30.40
CA PRO A 952 -0.90 -17.37 29.49
C PRO A 952 -2.25 -17.12 30.14
N ARG A 953 -2.74 -15.89 30.05
CA ARG A 953 -4.11 -15.59 30.47
C ARG A 953 -5.09 -16.26 29.51
N THR A 954 -5.89 -17.16 30.06
CA THR A 954 -6.94 -17.87 29.31
C THR A 954 -8.34 -17.36 29.67
N GLU A 955 -8.43 -16.46 30.65
CA GLU A 955 -9.71 -15.87 31.07
C GLU A 955 -9.98 -14.60 30.28
N ASP A 956 -11.20 -14.48 29.82
CA ASP A 956 -11.70 -13.29 29.17
C ASP A 956 -11.83 -12.16 30.19
N VAL A 957 -11.48 -10.95 29.78
CA VAL A 957 -11.56 -9.76 30.64
C VAL A 957 -12.85 -8.95 30.40
N PHE A 958 -13.70 -9.39 29.47
CA PHE A 958 -14.93 -8.69 29.09
C PHE A 958 -16.19 -9.24 29.76
#